data_a8d7fe5bd2d339fd27cbb08fbb7ffe6f
#
_entry.id   a8d7fe5bd2d339fd27cbb08fbb7ffe6f
#
_cell.length_a   1.000
_cell.length_b   1.000
_cell.length_c   1.000
_cell.angle_alpha   90.00
_cell.angle_beta   90.00
_cell.angle_gamma   90.00
#
_symmetry.space_group_name_H-M   'P 1'
#
loop_
_entity.id
_entity.type
_entity.pdbx_description
1 polymer ?
#
loop_
_entity_poly.entity_id
_entity_poly.type
_entity_poly.pdbx_seq_one_letter_code
_entity_poly.pdbx_strand_id
1 'polypeptide(L)'
;MGKLSKNRIISLLAVICMLFAALAPLQTTQAKVMISGDMTVNVGQNCPVVISGTSRKPKWSSSNKAVATINSKGWLNPLSPGKTTITAKIGSKSYKCKVTVTYFKDVSISVNKSNSYKKASGNVRNAFSGGQAADLALSCFGMDKSGGATTYNHPNGIATDGKRFFVCDSWNNRVLVYNALPTSASAKPAFVLGQSNFTSSSCGYALNQMNWPVGVAVANGKLYVTDTHNNRVLVWNSIPTTNGQKADYAITSFGSASDDAIIWPWAIWTDGTKMIVTNTRDGKIIFWNSVPTETDTNADYVIRTEGTPRTIVTDGKWLLVGDHNIGGDHAGSRVWTFYPKSANDHEDFQYSLEAGQPGGCIADGKLVLLDAGKLLIYNKLPKSSAAMAKPSLTVGNGESHSSSSKYYYFGTGDYNQCVYAGGKLYVSLYNANKVAVFNGLPKKSTAKPNYALSGKVTGSTLLSNGLIMNPNVATNGKNLVAVSDFDWTLSVWKNIPDSSAVKADMVYTFDPLASPVDVQYYGKKLVVATRNSLYIWNSTPTSGQKWNSAVVGTIGTVNMQGIDAIATGGKYFFISDSKTNKVYVYDKVPNRTTKPVATIKGAHGSLASNGTLLTVSGNVASSSVGGDLCKTVTIYDLSNLKNITKQQVHEFTYKGEHKTFNFATDCVITKGGKLVVADQGDNYVLIWNDYKNAVSGSEPDCVLGRGSTYYDSSMLTGNIPGRPVDTIGVTGKDSLVMPTFLAYDGNYLWVGEFKFSSRLLRFSGKL
;
A
#
# COMPACT_ATOMS: atom_id res chain seq x y z
N MET A 1 23.00 -14.67 -4.32
CA MET A 1 22.19 -15.87 -4.66
C MET A 1 22.14 -16.79 -3.44
N GLY A 2 21.29 -16.53 -2.51
CA GLY A 2 21.11 -17.30 -1.27
C GLY A 2 19.65 -17.74 -1.16
N LYS A 3 19.45 -19.04 -1.04
CA LYS A 3 18.16 -19.70 -0.84
C LYS A 3 17.47 -19.12 0.39
N LEU A 4 16.41 -18.36 0.24
CA LEU A 4 15.54 -17.96 1.33
C LEU A 4 14.79 -19.20 1.86
N SER A 5 15.10 -19.54 3.10
CA SER A 5 14.62 -20.74 3.78
C SER A 5 13.13 -20.63 4.09
N LYS A 6 12.41 -21.74 3.90
CA LYS A 6 10.99 -21.98 4.20
C LYS A 6 10.57 -21.75 5.67
N ASN A 7 11.44 -21.20 6.51
CA ASN A 7 11.24 -21.17 7.97
C ASN A 7 10.59 -19.88 8.52
N ARG A 8 10.30 -18.85 7.71
CA ARG A 8 9.81 -17.57 8.21
C ARG A 8 8.29 -17.42 8.36
N ILE A 9 7.49 -18.28 7.72
CA ILE A 9 6.02 -18.29 7.93
C ILE A 9 5.63 -19.15 9.16
N ILE A 10 6.53 -19.97 9.64
CA ILE A 10 6.30 -20.89 10.77
C ILE A 10 6.44 -20.19 12.13
N SER A 11 7.18 -19.08 12.22
CA SER A 11 7.51 -18.45 13.50
C SER A 11 6.35 -17.66 14.12
N LEU A 12 5.42 -17.12 13.33
CA LEU A 12 4.35 -16.26 13.87
C LEU A 12 3.19 -17.05 14.51
N LEU A 13 2.96 -18.28 14.08
CA LEU A 13 1.92 -19.17 14.65
C LEU A 13 2.44 -20.05 15.82
N ALA A 14 3.75 -20.25 15.90
CA ALA A 14 4.34 -21.04 16.97
C ALA A 14 4.44 -20.31 18.32
N VAL A 15 4.47 -18.99 18.31
CA VAL A 15 4.60 -18.17 19.53
C VAL A 15 3.30 -18.11 20.33
N ILE A 16 2.14 -18.25 19.70
CA ILE A 16 0.85 -18.27 20.41
C ILE A 16 0.59 -19.59 21.15
N CYS A 17 1.23 -20.66 20.73
CA CYS A 17 1.08 -21.98 21.41
C CYS A 17 2.08 -22.22 22.55
N MET A 18 3.15 -21.42 22.71
CA MET A 18 4.18 -21.65 23.72
C MET A 18 3.97 -20.90 25.06
N LEU A 19 2.95 -20.07 25.19
CA LEU A 19 2.71 -19.25 26.40
C LEU A 19 1.85 -19.94 27.48
N PHE A 20 1.51 -21.24 27.33
CA PHE A 20 0.81 -21.98 28.36
C PHE A 20 1.58 -23.14 29.00
N ALA A 21 2.89 -23.21 28.84
CA ALA A 21 3.67 -24.32 29.37
C ALA A 21 4.86 -23.87 30.24
N ALA A 22 4.65 -22.98 31.19
CA ALA A 22 5.63 -22.79 32.25
C ALA A 22 4.94 -22.33 33.53
N LEU A 23 4.59 -23.29 34.37
CA LEU A 23 4.60 -23.24 35.84
C LEU A 23 3.70 -24.34 36.41
N ALA A 24 4.25 -25.56 36.60
CA ALA A 24 3.81 -26.49 37.61
C ALA A 24 4.92 -27.52 37.92
N PRO A 25 5.07 -27.99 39.14
CA PRO A 25 6.19 -28.78 39.58
C PRO A 25 6.17 -30.21 39.00
N LEU A 26 7.38 -30.77 38.80
CA LEU A 26 7.65 -32.11 38.31
C LEU A 26 6.93 -33.19 39.16
N GLN A 27 5.78 -33.63 38.68
CA GLN A 27 5.31 -34.97 38.92
C GLN A 27 5.35 -35.72 37.60
N THR A 28 6.00 -36.86 37.56
CA THR A 28 6.07 -37.77 36.42
C THR A 28 4.72 -38.46 36.19
N THR A 29 3.73 -37.71 35.78
CA THR A 29 2.52 -38.24 35.17
C THR A 29 2.74 -38.28 33.66
N GLN A 30 2.56 -39.42 33.02
CA GLN A 30 2.54 -39.53 31.55
C GLN A 30 1.63 -38.45 30.99
N ALA A 31 2.19 -37.51 30.21
CA ALA A 31 1.42 -36.43 29.63
C ALA A 31 0.26 -37.00 28.82
N LYS A 32 -0.96 -36.60 29.19
CA LYS A 32 -2.19 -37.05 28.50
C LYS A 32 -2.13 -36.59 27.05
N VAL A 33 -2.25 -37.52 26.11
CA VAL A 33 -2.29 -37.16 24.68
C VAL A 33 -3.55 -36.38 24.39
N MET A 34 -3.42 -35.19 23.82
CA MET A 34 -4.51 -34.29 23.47
C MET A 34 -4.39 -33.84 22.02
N ILE A 35 -5.51 -33.58 21.35
CA ILE A 35 -5.62 -32.94 20.05
C ILE A 35 -6.15 -31.52 20.23
N SER A 36 -5.89 -30.62 19.27
CA SER A 36 -6.52 -29.28 19.21
C SER A 36 -8.02 -29.41 19.50
N GLY A 37 -8.56 -28.44 20.25
CA GLY A 37 -10.00 -28.34 20.47
C GLY A 37 -10.80 -28.13 19.18
N ASP A 38 -12.11 -28.17 19.26
CA ASP A 38 -12.99 -27.86 18.13
C ASP A 38 -12.68 -26.45 17.59
N MET A 39 -12.62 -26.29 16.26
CA MET A 39 -12.17 -25.06 15.60
C MET A 39 -13.13 -24.63 14.50
N THR A 40 -13.22 -23.33 14.32
CA THR A 40 -13.86 -22.70 13.15
C THR A 40 -12.78 -22.04 12.31
N VAL A 41 -12.74 -22.36 11.02
CA VAL A 41 -11.76 -21.86 10.06
C VAL A 41 -12.46 -21.40 8.79
N ASN A 42 -11.82 -20.51 8.05
CA ASN A 42 -12.36 -20.07 6.77
C ASN A 42 -11.83 -20.94 5.62
N VAL A 43 -12.60 -21.02 4.56
CA VAL A 43 -12.16 -21.70 3.33
C VAL A 43 -10.84 -21.09 2.85
N GLY A 44 -9.84 -21.94 2.55
CA GLY A 44 -8.50 -21.51 2.15
C GLY A 44 -7.56 -21.13 3.30
N GLN A 45 -8.05 -21.00 4.53
CA GLN A 45 -7.24 -20.71 5.71
C GLN A 45 -6.54 -21.97 6.21
N ASN A 46 -5.41 -22.31 5.63
CA ASN A 46 -4.61 -23.45 6.05
C ASN A 46 -4.07 -23.23 7.47
N CYS A 47 -4.27 -24.20 8.35
CA CYS A 47 -3.81 -24.12 9.73
C CYS A 47 -3.38 -25.51 10.27
N PRO A 48 -2.48 -25.55 11.27
CA PRO A 48 -2.10 -26.81 11.88
C PRO A 48 -3.19 -27.32 12.85
N VAL A 49 -3.47 -28.62 12.81
CA VAL A 49 -4.14 -29.34 13.88
C VAL A 49 -3.05 -30.00 14.72
N VAL A 50 -2.91 -29.56 15.96
CA VAL A 50 -1.81 -29.97 16.84
C VAL A 50 -2.23 -31.16 17.68
N ILE A 51 -1.33 -32.11 17.85
CA ILE A 51 -1.42 -33.14 18.86
C ILE A 51 -0.26 -33.03 19.83
N SER A 52 -0.52 -33.09 21.10
CA SER A 52 0.47 -32.95 22.19
C SER A 52 0.48 -34.18 23.10
N GLY A 53 1.50 -34.32 23.94
CA GLY A 53 1.61 -35.44 24.88
C GLY A 53 2.08 -36.76 24.27
N THR A 54 2.63 -36.72 23.03
CA THR A 54 3.19 -37.91 22.37
C THR A 54 4.27 -37.54 21.37
N SER A 55 5.30 -38.38 21.24
CA SER A 55 6.30 -38.32 20.18
C SER A 55 5.94 -39.17 18.95
N ARG A 56 4.90 -40.02 19.05
CA ARG A 56 4.47 -40.86 17.94
C ARG A 56 3.76 -40.05 16.86
N LYS A 57 4.12 -40.30 15.59
CA LYS A 57 3.49 -39.64 14.44
C LYS A 57 2.03 -40.17 14.26
N PRO A 58 1.03 -39.30 14.23
CA PRO A 58 -0.35 -39.71 14.00
C PRO A 58 -0.62 -40.04 12.51
N LYS A 59 -1.56 -40.91 12.23
CA LYS A 59 -2.22 -41.04 10.93
C LYS A 59 -3.43 -40.13 10.92
N TRP A 60 -3.40 -39.12 10.04
CA TRP A 60 -4.44 -38.12 9.94
C TRP A 60 -5.53 -38.53 8.94
N SER A 61 -6.78 -38.19 9.23
CA SER A 61 -7.89 -38.34 8.31
C SER A 61 -8.97 -37.28 8.54
N SER A 62 -9.75 -36.98 7.50
CA SER A 62 -10.94 -36.14 7.55
C SER A 62 -12.16 -36.96 7.22
N SER A 63 -13.23 -36.80 7.99
CA SER A 63 -14.51 -37.49 7.77
C SER A 63 -15.25 -36.94 6.52
N ASN A 64 -14.98 -35.71 6.13
CA ASN A 64 -15.53 -35.11 4.92
C ASN A 64 -14.44 -34.34 4.18
N LYS A 65 -13.83 -35.01 3.23
CA LYS A 65 -12.73 -34.44 2.41
C LYS A 65 -13.20 -33.33 1.47
N ALA A 66 -14.48 -33.21 1.16
CA ALA A 66 -15.04 -32.13 0.38
C ALA A 66 -15.08 -30.83 1.20
N VAL A 67 -15.21 -30.94 2.52
CA VAL A 67 -15.17 -29.75 3.42
C VAL A 67 -13.75 -29.37 3.77
N ALA A 68 -12.92 -30.31 4.21
CA ALA A 68 -11.51 -30.06 4.46
C ALA A 68 -10.67 -31.33 4.32
N THR A 69 -9.43 -31.18 3.85
CA THR A 69 -8.40 -32.23 3.85
C THR A 69 -7.36 -31.95 4.92
N ILE A 70 -6.61 -32.99 5.32
CA ILE A 70 -5.47 -32.84 6.23
C ILE A 70 -4.30 -33.66 5.69
N ASN A 71 -3.09 -33.11 5.74
CA ASN A 71 -1.90 -33.79 5.27
C ASN A 71 -1.22 -34.61 6.38
N SER A 72 -0.19 -35.39 6.05
CA SER A 72 0.58 -36.21 6.98
C SER A 72 1.28 -35.43 8.10
N LYS A 73 1.49 -34.14 7.92
CA LYS A 73 2.09 -33.23 8.92
C LYS A 73 1.05 -32.58 9.84
N GLY A 74 -0.25 -32.87 9.68
CA GLY A 74 -1.32 -32.26 10.47
C GLY A 74 -1.79 -30.89 9.99
N TRP A 75 -1.43 -30.48 8.77
CA TRP A 75 -1.95 -29.25 8.20
C TRP A 75 -3.31 -29.46 7.57
N LEU A 76 -4.30 -28.73 8.11
CA LEU A 76 -5.66 -28.67 7.60
C LEU A 76 -5.71 -27.76 6.38
N ASN A 77 -6.39 -28.21 5.33
CA ASN A 77 -6.72 -27.43 4.16
C ASN A 77 -8.25 -27.34 4.02
N PRO A 78 -8.89 -26.26 4.50
CA PRO A 78 -10.33 -26.04 4.39
C PRO A 78 -10.72 -25.75 2.94
N LEU A 79 -11.70 -26.48 2.41
CA LEU A 79 -12.03 -26.47 1.00
C LEU A 79 -13.39 -25.87 0.66
N SER A 80 -14.40 -26.10 1.51
CA SER A 80 -15.76 -25.58 1.31
C SER A 80 -16.48 -25.46 2.66
N PRO A 81 -17.46 -24.55 2.77
CA PRO A 81 -18.28 -24.45 3.99
C PRO A 81 -18.93 -25.77 4.36
N GLY A 82 -18.95 -26.04 5.65
CA GLY A 82 -19.53 -27.28 6.20
C GLY A 82 -18.84 -27.71 7.47
N LYS A 83 -19.15 -28.93 7.91
CA LYS A 83 -18.57 -29.55 9.11
C LYS A 83 -17.84 -30.82 8.74
N THR A 84 -16.69 -31.01 9.35
CA THR A 84 -15.91 -32.26 9.25
C THR A 84 -15.27 -32.59 10.58
N THR A 85 -14.90 -33.86 10.79
CA THR A 85 -14.12 -34.26 11.94
C THR A 85 -12.74 -34.70 11.49
N ILE A 86 -11.72 -34.06 12.03
CA ILE A 86 -10.34 -34.45 11.81
C ILE A 86 -9.96 -35.46 12.89
N THR A 87 -9.42 -36.58 12.47
CA THR A 87 -9.01 -37.66 13.35
C THR A 87 -7.51 -37.91 13.25
N ALA A 88 -6.83 -37.89 14.39
CA ALA A 88 -5.45 -38.33 14.56
C ALA A 88 -5.44 -39.72 15.20
N LYS A 89 -5.01 -40.77 14.47
CA LYS A 89 -4.87 -42.13 14.98
C LYS A 89 -3.43 -42.43 15.38
N ILE A 90 -3.22 -42.80 16.63
CA ILE A 90 -1.91 -43.19 17.20
C ILE A 90 -2.03 -44.57 17.78
N GLY A 91 -1.46 -45.58 17.11
CA GLY A 91 -1.69 -46.98 17.44
C GLY A 91 -3.19 -47.34 17.33
N SER A 92 -3.77 -47.89 18.38
CA SER A 92 -5.20 -48.20 18.46
C SER A 92 -6.08 -47.03 18.87
N LYS A 93 -5.53 -45.96 19.43
CA LYS A 93 -6.29 -44.80 19.94
C LYS A 93 -6.54 -43.74 18.85
N SER A 94 -7.72 -43.12 18.89
CA SER A 94 -8.14 -42.05 17.98
C SER A 94 -8.52 -40.83 18.76
N TYR A 95 -7.99 -39.67 18.32
CA TYR A 95 -8.24 -38.34 18.87
C TYR A 95 -8.97 -37.51 17.81
N LYS A 96 -10.03 -36.82 18.19
CA LYS A 96 -10.92 -36.12 17.24
C LYS A 96 -10.99 -34.63 17.53
N CYS A 97 -11.01 -33.81 16.47
CA CYS A 97 -11.25 -32.39 16.48
C CYS A 97 -12.37 -32.07 15.48
N LYS A 98 -13.45 -31.46 15.93
CA LYS A 98 -14.53 -31.01 15.04
C LYS A 98 -14.10 -29.70 14.39
N VAL A 99 -14.22 -29.63 13.08
CA VAL A 99 -13.89 -28.48 12.30
C VAL A 99 -15.13 -27.95 11.59
N THR A 100 -15.48 -26.70 11.84
CA THR A 100 -16.50 -25.98 11.08
C THR A 100 -15.77 -25.07 10.08
N VAL A 101 -16.03 -25.25 8.81
CA VAL A 101 -15.48 -24.39 7.74
C VAL A 101 -16.56 -23.41 7.33
N THR A 102 -16.19 -22.14 7.27
CA THR A 102 -17.07 -21.03 6.83
C THR A 102 -16.38 -20.24 5.73
N TYR A 103 -17.10 -19.40 5.02
CA TYR A 103 -16.46 -18.32 4.25
C TYR A 103 -16.02 -17.20 5.19
N PHE A 104 -15.04 -16.39 4.74
CA PHE A 104 -14.76 -15.13 5.39
C PHE A 104 -16.04 -14.31 5.48
N LYS A 105 -16.26 -13.68 6.63
CA LYS A 105 -17.39 -12.76 6.77
C LYS A 105 -17.14 -11.53 5.90
N ASP A 106 -18.15 -11.19 5.09
CA ASP A 106 -18.15 -9.89 4.43
C ASP A 106 -18.19 -8.80 5.48
N VAL A 107 -17.37 -7.78 5.31
CA VAL A 107 -17.29 -6.69 6.28
C VAL A 107 -18.48 -5.76 6.13
N SER A 108 -18.80 -5.34 4.90
CA SER A 108 -20.00 -4.55 4.62
C SER A 108 -20.36 -4.55 3.14
N ILE A 109 -21.66 -4.30 2.88
CA ILE A 109 -22.15 -3.91 1.56
C ILE A 109 -22.91 -2.61 1.75
N SER A 110 -22.44 -1.58 1.09
CA SER A 110 -23.07 -0.26 1.13
C SER A 110 -23.65 0.09 -0.23
N VAL A 111 -24.88 0.60 -0.27
CA VAL A 111 -25.61 0.94 -1.50
C VAL A 111 -25.97 2.43 -1.49
N ASN A 112 -25.57 3.14 -2.53
CA ASN A 112 -25.95 4.52 -2.76
C ASN A 112 -27.26 4.59 -3.59
N LYS A 113 -28.33 5.05 -2.96
CA LYS A 113 -29.64 5.15 -3.60
C LYS A 113 -29.87 6.50 -4.32
N SER A 114 -28.92 7.44 -4.17
CA SER A 114 -29.08 8.83 -4.62
C SER A 114 -28.24 9.23 -5.83
N ASN A 115 -27.58 8.27 -6.50
CA ASN A 115 -26.79 8.56 -7.69
C ASN A 115 -27.68 9.03 -8.85
N SER A 116 -27.27 10.13 -9.46
CA SER A 116 -27.83 10.61 -10.72
C SER A 116 -26.72 10.63 -11.78
N TYR A 117 -26.96 9.97 -12.88
CA TYR A 117 -26.12 10.04 -14.08
C TYR A 117 -26.75 11.03 -15.05
N LYS A 118 -25.94 11.97 -15.53
CA LYS A 118 -26.35 12.82 -16.64
C LYS A 118 -26.10 12.07 -17.95
N LYS A 119 -26.84 12.36 -18.99
CA LYS A 119 -26.51 11.86 -20.32
C LYS A 119 -25.16 12.44 -20.72
N ALA A 120 -24.22 11.61 -21.11
CA ALA A 120 -22.90 12.07 -21.54
C ALA A 120 -23.06 13.11 -22.66
N SER A 121 -22.60 14.32 -22.41
CA SER A 121 -22.76 15.48 -23.29
C SER A 121 -21.50 15.78 -24.10
N GLY A 122 -20.65 14.80 -24.40
CA GLY A 122 -19.43 14.98 -25.16
C GLY A 122 -19.31 14.01 -26.31
N ASN A 123 -18.86 14.47 -27.47
CA ASN A 123 -18.46 13.59 -28.56
C ASN A 123 -17.20 12.83 -28.16
N VAL A 124 -17.25 11.50 -28.21
CA VAL A 124 -16.07 10.67 -28.08
C VAL A 124 -15.11 11.00 -29.21
N ARG A 125 -13.83 11.22 -28.89
CA ARG A 125 -12.81 11.47 -29.93
C ARG A 125 -12.65 10.26 -30.84
N ASN A 126 -12.36 10.48 -32.09
CA ASN A 126 -12.14 9.39 -33.06
C ASN A 126 -10.81 8.65 -32.82
N ALA A 127 -9.84 9.28 -32.14
CA ALA A 127 -8.57 8.69 -31.76
C ALA A 127 -8.01 9.40 -30.51
N PHE A 128 -7.04 8.78 -29.87
CA PHE A 128 -6.22 9.41 -28.83
C PHE A 128 -5.18 10.33 -29.46
N SER A 129 -4.73 11.35 -28.73
CA SER A 129 -3.68 12.27 -29.14
C SER A 129 -2.59 12.35 -28.06
N GLY A 130 -1.34 12.53 -28.48
CA GLY A 130 -0.21 12.64 -27.54
C GLY A 130 -0.39 13.80 -26.56
N GLY A 131 -0.11 13.54 -25.28
CA GLY A 131 -0.31 14.49 -24.20
C GLY A 131 -1.77 14.87 -23.92
N GLN A 132 -2.74 14.07 -24.41
CA GLN A 132 -4.15 14.32 -24.16
C GLN A 132 -4.46 14.38 -22.67
N ALA A 133 -5.23 15.40 -22.28
CA ALA A 133 -5.75 15.51 -20.94
C ALA A 133 -6.86 14.48 -20.68
N ALA A 134 -6.89 13.91 -19.47
CA ALA A 134 -8.03 13.15 -18.99
C ALA A 134 -9.26 14.06 -18.91
N ASP A 135 -10.42 13.55 -19.25
CA ASP A 135 -11.67 14.29 -19.22
C ASP A 135 -12.45 14.09 -17.92
N LEU A 136 -12.06 13.09 -17.11
CA LEU A 136 -12.70 12.78 -15.83
C LEU A 136 -11.71 12.07 -14.89
N ALA A 137 -11.82 12.37 -13.59
CA ALA A 137 -11.14 11.63 -12.53
C ALA A 137 -12.17 11.16 -11.49
N LEU A 138 -12.22 9.86 -11.25
CA LEU A 138 -12.90 9.31 -10.07
C LEU A 138 -11.90 9.28 -8.93
N SER A 139 -12.01 10.23 -8.05
CA SER A 139 -11.15 10.39 -6.88
C SER A 139 -11.76 11.40 -5.93
N CYS A 140 -11.51 11.27 -4.63
CA CYS A 140 -11.85 12.30 -3.65
C CYS A 140 -11.00 13.58 -3.83
N PHE A 141 -9.83 13.44 -4.48
CA PHE A 141 -8.91 14.55 -4.75
C PHE A 141 -9.16 15.22 -6.12
N GLY A 142 -10.10 14.70 -6.93
CA GLY A 142 -10.33 15.18 -8.30
C GLY A 142 -9.11 14.99 -9.20
N MET A 143 -8.94 15.88 -10.17
CA MET A 143 -7.81 15.83 -11.11
C MET A 143 -6.49 16.27 -10.44
N ASP A 144 -6.55 17.36 -9.68
CA ASP A 144 -5.39 18.11 -9.15
C ASP A 144 -5.75 18.88 -7.88
N LYS A 145 -6.65 18.35 -7.06
CA LYS A 145 -7.15 19.03 -5.87
C LYS A 145 -6.90 18.21 -4.61
N SER A 146 -6.80 18.90 -3.50
CA SER A 146 -6.54 18.29 -2.20
C SER A 146 -7.76 17.69 -1.50
N GLY A 147 -8.94 17.80 -2.07
CA GLY A 147 -10.20 17.41 -1.42
C GLY A 147 -10.70 18.37 -0.33
N GLY A 148 -10.00 19.47 -0.06
CA GLY A 148 -10.39 20.52 0.88
C GLY A 148 -9.64 20.50 2.21
N ALA A 149 -10.09 21.33 3.15
CA ALA A 149 -9.38 21.59 4.41
C ALA A 149 -9.26 20.37 5.34
N THR A 150 -10.19 19.44 5.27
CA THR A 150 -10.26 18.29 6.18
C THR A 150 -10.01 16.95 5.49
N THR A 151 -9.45 16.96 4.29
CA THR A 151 -9.12 15.75 3.54
C THR A 151 -7.61 15.60 3.51
N TYR A 152 -7.09 14.54 4.08
CA TYR A 152 -5.67 14.24 4.07
C TYR A 152 -5.32 13.26 2.96
N ASN A 153 -4.13 13.43 2.40
CA ASN A 153 -3.54 12.51 1.45
C ASN A 153 -2.18 12.07 1.98
N HIS A 154 -2.13 10.91 2.63
CA HIS A 154 -0.94 10.35 3.26
C HIS A 154 -0.28 11.31 4.26
N PRO A 155 -0.94 11.63 5.38
CA PRO A 155 -0.37 12.50 6.40
C PRO A 155 0.83 11.81 7.07
N ASN A 156 1.96 12.50 7.12
CA ASN A 156 3.20 12.03 7.71
C ASN A 156 3.46 12.70 9.07
N GLY A 157 4.36 13.67 9.08
CA GLY A 157 4.79 14.36 10.27
C GLY A 157 3.65 15.14 10.93
N ILE A 158 3.59 15.10 12.24
CA ILE A 158 2.73 15.92 13.06
C ILE A 158 3.53 16.56 14.20
N ALA A 159 3.22 17.80 14.54
CA ALA A 159 3.89 18.53 15.60
C ALA A 159 2.92 19.41 16.38
N THR A 160 3.36 19.84 17.57
CA THR A 160 2.62 20.79 18.41
C THR A 160 3.57 21.60 19.30
N ASP A 161 3.21 22.85 19.51
CA ASP A 161 3.82 23.72 20.53
C ASP A 161 3.03 23.71 21.87
N GLY A 162 2.16 22.72 22.04
CA GLY A 162 1.25 22.61 23.18
C GLY A 162 -0.06 23.40 23.00
N LYS A 163 -0.12 24.34 22.10
CA LYS A 163 -1.29 25.16 21.79
C LYS A 163 -1.82 24.86 20.38
N ARG A 164 -0.96 24.92 19.39
CA ARG A 164 -1.27 24.71 17.97
C ARG A 164 -0.93 23.28 17.54
N PHE A 165 -1.49 22.85 16.43
CA PHE A 165 -1.24 21.54 15.88
C PHE A 165 -0.93 21.64 14.39
N PHE A 166 0.07 20.90 13.92
CA PHE A 166 0.60 20.92 12.55
C PHE A 166 0.54 19.53 11.94
N VAL A 167 0.15 19.42 10.69
CA VAL A 167 0.08 18.14 9.95
C VAL A 167 0.72 18.31 8.59
N CYS A 168 1.77 17.55 8.29
CA CYS A 168 2.26 17.37 6.92
C CYS A 168 1.25 16.51 6.16
N ASP A 169 0.49 17.13 5.30
CA ASP A 169 -0.42 16.48 4.35
C ASP A 169 0.33 16.27 3.03
N SER A 170 1.21 15.25 3.05
CA SER A 170 2.39 15.17 2.18
C SER A 170 2.06 15.09 0.69
N TRP A 171 1.11 14.27 0.29
CA TRP A 171 0.73 14.14 -1.12
C TRP A 171 -0.19 15.26 -1.62
N ASN A 172 -0.67 16.08 -0.72
CA ASN A 172 -1.28 17.37 -1.05
C ASN A 172 -0.27 18.53 -1.03
N ASN A 173 1.03 18.24 -0.90
CA ASN A 173 2.11 19.22 -0.97
C ASN A 173 1.89 20.41 -0.03
N ARG A 174 1.48 20.15 1.22
CA ARG A 174 1.10 21.21 2.16
C ARG A 174 1.29 20.81 3.62
N VAL A 175 1.35 21.82 4.47
CA VAL A 175 1.20 21.67 5.93
C VAL A 175 -0.10 22.35 6.37
N LEU A 176 -0.93 21.62 7.08
CA LEU A 176 -2.16 22.13 7.68
C LEU A 176 -1.88 22.61 9.10
N VAL A 177 -2.33 23.82 9.43
CA VAL A 177 -2.09 24.46 10.72
C VAL A 177 -3.39 24.69 11.44
N TYR A 178 -3.50 24.15 12.66
CA TYR A 178 -4.61 24.34 13.57
C TYR A 178 -4.21 25.31 14.67
N ASN A 179 -5.01 26.36 14.92
CA ASN A 179 -4.75 27.35 15.96
C ASN A 179 -4.95 26.83 17.39
N ALA A 180 -5.55 25.66 17.53
CA ALA A 180 -5.72 24.96 18.79
C ALA A 180 -5.51 23.46 18.60
N LEU A 181 -5.19 22.74 19.66
CA LEU A 181 -5.18 21.28 19.64
C LEU A 181 -6.56 20.76 19.23
N PRO A 182 -6.67 19.93 18.17
CA PRO A 182 -7.95 19.37 17.74
C PRO A 182 -8.58 18.52 18.86
N THR A 183 -9.84 18.78 19.17
CA THR A 183 -10.57 18.09 20.25
C THR A 183 -11.74 17.24 19.74
N SER A 184 -12.03 17.29 18.44
CA SER A 184 -13.10 16.52 17.78
C SER A 184 -12.76 16.20 16.34
N ALA A 185 -13.47 15.23 15.76
CA ALA A 185 -13.35 14.88 14.35
C ALA A 185 -13.75 16.02 13.38
N SER A 186 -14.51 16.99 13.84
CA SER A 186 -14.95 18.15 13.05
C SER A 186 -13.99 19.34 13.10
N ALA A 187 -12.88 19.24 13.85
CA ALA A 187 -11.86 20.28 13.90
C ALA A 187 -11.34 20.61 12.50
N LYS A 188 -11.18 21.89 12.20
CA LYS A 188 -10.68 22.38 10.91
C LYS A 188 -9.37 23.12 11.10
N PRO A 189 -8.42 22.99 10.16
CA PRO A 189 -7.23 23.82 10.18
C PRO A 189 -7.62 25.30 9.95
N ALA A 190 -6.84 26.19 10.53
CA ALA A 190 -7.02 27.63 10.41
C ALA A 190 -6.47 28.13 9.07
N PHE A 191 -5.34 27.58 8.64
CA PHE A 191 -4.68 27.94 7.39
C PHE A 191 -3.76 26.84 6.88
N VAL A 192 -3.24 27.02 5.68
CA VAL A 192 -2.42 26.06 4.95
C VAL A 192 -1.12 26.72 4.50
N LEU A 193 -0.01 25.99 4.58
CA LEU A 193 1.30 26.36 4.06
C LEU A 193 1.65 25.46 2.86
N GLY A 194 2.44 25.99 1.95
CA GLY A 194 2.77 25.28 0.69
C GLY A 194 1.74 25.45 -0.42
N GLN A 195 0.54 25.95 -0.07
CA GLN A 195 -0.58 26.19 -0.99
C GLN A 195 -1.22 27.53 -0.70
N SER A 196 -1.79 28.19 -1.72
CA SER A 196 -2.50 29.47 -1.58
C SER A 196 -3.86 29.32 -0.90
N ASN A 197 -4.44 28.11 -0.92
CA ASN A 197 -5.76 27.80 -0.34
C ASN A 197 -5.88 26.29 -0.03
N PHE A 198 -6.97 25.93 0.64
CA PHE A 198 -7.20 24.53 1.06
C PHE A 198 -7.57 23.56 -0.06
N THR A 199 -7.84 24.02 -1.26
CA THR A 199 -8.27 23.15 -2.37
C THR A 199 -7.16 22.86 -3.38
N SER A 200 -6.05 23.59 -3.33
CA SER A 200 -4.88 23.38 -4.16
C SER A 200 -3.99 22.25 -3.61
N SER A 201 -3.24 21.60 -4.49
CA SER A 201 -2.27 20.56 -4.15
C SER A 201 -1.03 20.57 -5.06
N SER A 202 -0.85 21.60 -5.87
CA SER A 202 0.29 21.68 -6.78
C SER A 202 1.61 21.72 -6.02
N CYS A 203 2.60 20.96 -6.46
CA CYS A 203 3.96 21.05 -5.95
C CYS A 203 4.68 22.28 -6.54
N GLY A 204 5.77 22.70 -5.90
CA GLY A 204 6.62 23.76 -6.40
C GLY A 204 7.81 24.01 -5.49
N TYR A 205 8.73 24.88 -5.93
CA TYR A 205 10.01 25.14 -5.26
C TYR A 205 10.10 26.53 -4.60
N ALA A 206 9.16 27.44 -4.85
CA ALA A 206 9.18 28.74 -4.18
C ALA A 206 9.08 28.59 -2.64
N LEU A 207 9.49 29.60 -1.87
CA LEU A 207 9.45 29.54 -0.40
C LEU A 207 8.03 29.44 0.19
N ASN A 208 7.00 29.65 -0.63
CA ASN A 208 5.59 29.42 -0.28
C ASN A 208 4.99 28.18 -0.95
N GLN A 209 5.83 27.32 -1.51
CA GLN A 209 5.45 26.06 -2.15
C GLN A 209 6.22 24.90 -1.51
N MET A 210 5.73 23.70 -1.69
CA MET A 210 6.34 22.48 -1.19
C MET A 210 6.19 21.34 -2.20
N ASN A 211 7.04 20.33 -2.07
CA ASN A 211 6.96 19.10 -2.81
C ASN A 211 7.18 17.93 -1.83
N TRP A 212 6.09 17.27 -1.48
CA TRP A 212 6.07 16.15 -0.54
C TRP A 212 6.74 16.46 0.82
N PRO A 213 6.19 17.41 1.61
CA PRO A 213 6.70 17.69 2.94
C PRO A 213 6.42 16.49 3.85
N VAL A 214 7.45 16.00 4.57
CA VAL A 214 7.34 14.81 5.42
C VAL A 214 7.41 15.13 6.90
N GLY A 215 8.47 15.78 7.35
CA GLY A 215 8.68 16.11 8.76
C GLY A 215 8.28 17.54 9.09
N VAL A 216 7.79 17.74 10.30
CA VAL A 216 7.50 19.07 10.84
C VAL A 216 7.94 19.15 12.29
N ALA A 217 8.56 20.25 12.67
CA ALA A 217 8.93 20.55 14.05
C ALA A 217 8.60 22.00 14.38
N VAL A 218 8.28 22.26 15.64
CA VAL A 218 7.96 23.58 16.15
C VAL A 218 8.58 23.76 17.53
N ALA A 219 9.35 24.84 17.70
CA ALA A 219 9.97 25.19 18.97
C ALA A 219 10.27 26.70 19.01
N ASN A 220 10.20 27.30 20.20
CA ASN A 220 10.51 28.70 20.44
C ASN A 220 9.80 29.69 19.47
N GLY A 221 8.56 29.36 19.09
CA GLY A 221 7.77 30.18 18.16
C GLY A 221 8.19 30.10 16.70
N LYS A 222 9.12 29.21 16.33
CA LYS A 222 9.57 28.96 14.95
C LYS A 222 8.99 27.65 14.43
N LEU A 223 8.82 27.56 13.12
CA LEU A 223 8.33 26.36 12.42
C LEU A 223 9.37 25.88 11.41
N TYR A 224 9.57 24.56 11.36
CA TYR A 224 10.50 23.89 10.48
C TYR A 224 9.77 22.76 9.75
N VAL A 225 9.98 22.67 8.43
CA VAL A 225 9.34 21.64 7.60
C VAL A 225 10.37 21.03 6.66
N THR A 226 10.54 19.70 6.69
CA THR A 226 11.33 19.03 5.67
C THR A 226 10.52 18.98 4.38
N ASP A 227 10.96 19.73 3.38
CA ASP A 227 10.40 19.76 2.03
C ASP A 227 11.15 18.73 1.18
N THR A 228 10.80 17.47 1.40
CA THR A 228 11.62 16.28 1.13
C THR A 228 12.02 16.15 -0.33
N HIS A 229 11.07 16.24 -1.27
CA HIS A 229 11.39 16.16 -2.70
C HIS A 229 12.06 17.44 -3.26
N ASN A 230 12.05 18.50 -2.51
CA ASN A 230 12.81 19.71 -2.85
C ASN A 230 14.18 19.75 -2.16
N ASN A 231 14.57 18.70 -1.41
CA ASN A 231 15.88 18.56 -0.77
C ASN A 231 16.25 19.75 0.12
N ARG A 232 15.34 20.19 0.97
CA ARG A 232 15.54 21.35 1.84
C ARG A 232 14.70 21.28 3.11
N VAL A 233 15.07 22.08 4.08
CA VAL A 233 14.25 22.38 5.25
C VAL A 233 13.77 23.82 5.14
N LEU A 234 12.45 24.03 5.08
CA LEU A 234 11.85 25.36 5.12
C LEU A 234 11.73 25.85 6.56
N VAL A 235 12.05 27.13 6.78
CA VAL A 235 12.07 27.73 8.14
C VAL A 235 11.24 29.02 8.15
N TRP A 236 10.35 29.10 9.14
CA TRP A 236 9.62 30.31 9.52
C TRP A 236 10.10 30.77 10.91
N ASN A 237 10.64 31.97 11.00
CA ASN A 237 11.12 32.57 12.27
C ASN A 237 9.98 32.95 13.21
N SER A 238 8.76 32.95 12.74
CA SER A 238 7.54 33.07 13.52
C SER A 238 6.47 32.15 12.97
N ILE A 239 5.59 31.66 13.84
CA ILE A 239 4.50 30.79 13.38
C ILE A 239 3.63 31.51 12.35
N PRO A 240 3.47 30.98 11.13
CA PRO A 240 2.63 31.58 10.11
C PRO A 240 1.19 31.78 10.55
N THR A 241 0.52 32.78 9.99
CA THR A 241 -0.85 33.17 10.35
C THR A 241 -1.79 33.30 9.16
N THR A 242 -1.29 33.07 7.94
CA THR A 242 -2.07 33.17 6.70
C THR A 242 -1.79 32.02 5.75
N ASN A 243 -2.74 31.76 4.85
CA ASN A 243 -2.56 30.78 3.80
C ASN A 243 -1.38 31.16 2.89
N GLY A 244 -0.56 30.16 2.54
CA GLY A 244 0.55 30.34 1.61
C GLY A 244 1.64 31.28 2.09
N GLN A 245 1.72 31.57 3.39
CA GLN A 245 2.80 32.42 3.92
C GLN A 245 4.14 31.77 3.60
N LYS A 246 5.01 32.52 2.92
CA LYS A 246 6.33 32.03 2.53
C LYS A 246 7.23 31.82 3.75
N ALA A 247 8.11 30.83 3.65
CA ALA A 247 9.21 30.64 4.60
C ALA A 247 10.17 31.82 4.54
N ASP A 248 10.86 32.09 5.63
CA ASP A 248 11.87 33.16 5.69
C ASP A 248 13.13 32.73 4.95
N TYR A 249 13.52 31.47 5.05
CA TYR A 249 14.64 30.86 4.33
C TYR A 249 14.50 29.35 4.23
N ALA A 250 15.43 28.72 3.51
CA ALA A 250 15.54 27.28 3.41
C ALA A 250 16.99 26.84 3.71
N ILE A 251 17.15 25.75 4.46
CA ILE A 251 18.43 25.09 4.66
C ILE A 251 18.56 24.03 3.56
N THR A 252 19.61 24.12 2.72
CA THR A 252 19.85 23.24 1.58
C THR A 252 21.14 22.44 1.70
N SER A 253 22.03 22.85 2.61
CA SER A 253 23.28 22.16 2.93
C SER A 253 23.56 22.19 4.43
N PHE A 254 24.47 21.34 4.87
CA PHE A 254 24.95 21.26 6.26
C PHE A 254 26.46 21.39 6.35
N GLY A 255 27.12 21.83 5.29
CA GLY A 255 28.55 22.07 5.18
C GLY A 255 28.91 22.64 3.82
N SER A 256 30.21 22.78 3.56
CA SER A 256 30.73 23.37 2.32
C SER A 256 31.25 22.34 1.32
N ALA A 257 31.32 21.07 1.68
CA ALA A 257 31.73 20.01 0.77
C ALA A 257 30.60 19.65 -0.21
N SER A 258 30.97 19.09 -1.35
CA SER A 258 29.99 18.71 -2.40
C SER A 258 28.99 17.65 -1.96
N ASP A 259 29.32 16.84 -0.94
CA ASP A 259 28.45 15.82 -0.36
C ASP A 259 27.70 16.27 0.91
N ASP A 260 27.75 17.57 1.24
CA ASP A 260 27.07 18.17 2.38
C ASP A 260 25.69 18.72 2.02
N ALA A 261 25.16 18.38 0.86
CA ALA A 261 23.80 18.74 0.47
C ALA A 261 22.75 18.00 1.31
N ILE A 262 21.67 18.70 1.62
CA ILE A 262 20.47 18.04 2.16
C ILE A 262 19.79 17.29 1.02
N ILE A 263 19.64 15.96 1.17
CA ILE A 263 19.03 15.09 0.17
C ILE A 263 17.96 14.22 0.82
N TRP A 264 16.72 14.37 0.40
CA TRP A 264 15.58 13.69 0.98
C TRP A 264 15.55 13.81 2.51
N PRO A 265 15.51 15.03 3.08
CA PRO A 265 15.33 15.19 4.51
C PRO A 265 13.95 14.64 4.88
N TRP A 266 13.92 13.67 5.82
CA TRP A 266 12.66 13.01 6.15
C TRP A 266 12.13 13.48 7.50
N ALA A 267 12.81 13.17 8.59
CA ALA A 267 12.43 13.64 9.92
C ALA A 267 13.24 14.85 10.34
N ILE A 268 12.63 15.64 11.18
CA ILE A 268 13.25 16.78 11.86
C ILE A 268 12.81 16.81 13.32
N TRP A 269 13.74 17.10 14.20
CA TRP A 269 13.48 17.37 15.60
C TRP A 269 14.27 18.61 16.05
N THR A 270 13.67 19.39 16.94
CA THR A 270 14.34 20.49 17.61
C THR A 270 13.69 20.78 18.97
N ASP A 271 14.49 21.18 19.95
CA ASP A 271 14.06 21.74 21.23
C ASP A 271 14.08 23.28 21.21
N GLY A 272 14.40 23.89 20.07
CA GLY A 272 14.57 25.31 19.88
C GLY A 272 16.01 25.81 20.12
N THR A 273 16.90 24.96 20.63
CA THR A 273 18.34 25.18 20.73
C THR A 273 19.09 24.28 19.76
N LYS A 274 18.82 22.99 19.84
CA LYS A 274 19.43 21.95 19.00
C LYS A 274 18.48 21.53 17.88
N MET A 275 19.05 20.99 16.80
CA MET A 275 18.29 20.42 15.70
C MET A 275 18.92 19.11 15.23
N ILE A 276 18.07 18.16 14.88
CA ILE A 276 18.43 16.90 14.21
C ILE A 276 17.62 16.79 12.92
N VAL A 277 18.25 16.43 11.81
CA VAL A 277 17.60 16.11 10.54
C VAL A 277 18.11 14.77 10.03
N THR A 278 17.22 13.89 9.60
CA THR A 278 17.62 12.68 8.86
C THR A 278 17.75 13.00 7.38
N ASN A 279 18.95 12.83 6.83
CA ASN A 279 19.28 12.94 5.42
C ASN A 279 19.20 11.55 4.82
N THR A 280 17.98 11.12 4.51
CA THR A 280 17.60 9.73 4.34
C THR A 280 18.34 9.04 3.22
N ARG A 281 18.56 9.76 2.10
CA ARG A 281 19.07 9.14 0.89
C ARG A 281 20.52 8.71 0.97
N ASP A 282 21.35 9.47 1.64
CA ASP A 282 22.77 9.20 1.77
C ASP A 282 23.16 8.72 3.18
N GLY A 283 22.17 8.24 3.94
CA GLY A 283 22.40 7.55 5.21
C GLY A 283 22.99 8.45 6.29
N LYS A 284 22.63 9.73 6.35
CA LYS A 284 23.20 10.67 7.30
C LYS A 284 22.18 11.13 8.34
N ILE A 285 22.61 11.32 9.56
CA ILE A 285 21.88 11.99 10.63
C ILE A 285 22.69 13.24 10.98
N ILE A 286 22.09 14.40 10.77
CA ILE A 286 22.74 15.70 10.84
C ILE A 286 22.37 16.37 12.16
N PHE A 287 23.35 16.90 12.88
CA PHE A 287 23.18 17.51 14.20
C PHE A 287 23.70 18.95 14.21
N TRP A 288 22.87 19.86 14.69
CA TRP A 288 23.24 21.22 15.05
C TRP A 288 23.00 21.43 16.54
N ASN A 289 24.04 21.88 17.28
CA ASN A 289 23.92 22.28 18.68
C ASN A 289 23.31 23.68 18.83
N SER A 290 23.31 24.46 17.75
CA SER A 290 22.59 25.70 17.62
C SER A 290 21.76 25.67 16.34
N VAL A 291 20.44 25.84 16.49
CA VAL A 291 19.52 25.82 15.34
C VAL A 291 19.98 26.82 14.28
N PRO A 292 20.14 26.41 13.01
CA PRO A 292 20.48 27.32 11.92
C PRO A 292 19.57 28.55 11.88
N THR A 293 20.14 29.73 11.67
CA THR A 293 19.41 30.99 11.56
C THR A 293 19.37 31.55 10.15
N GLU A 294 20.08 30.90 9.24
CA GLU A 294 20.20 31.26 7.81
C GLU A 294 20.43 30.02 6.96
N THR A 295 20.40 30.19 5.65
CA THR A 295 20.75 29.14 4.68
C THR A 295 22.21 28.72 4.86
N ASP A 296 22.49 27.43 4.67
CA ASP A 296 23.85 26.87 4.58
C ASP A 296 24.71 27.02 5.86
N THR A 297 24.08 26.91 7.03
CA THR A 297 24.79 26.84 8.31
C THR A 297 25.42 25.47 8.49
N ASN A 298 26.72 25.40 8.73
CA ASN A 298 27.44 24.14 8.97
C ASN A 298 26.85 23.39 10.16
N ALA A 299 26.69 22.06 10.00
CA ALA A 299 26.36 21.17 11.10
C ALA A 299 27.55 21.01 12.05
N ASP A 300 27.28 20.81 13.32
CA ASP A 300 28.34 20.51 14.29
C ASP A 300 28.96 19.13 14.07
N TYR A 301 28.14 18.16 13.73
CA TYR A 301 28.59 16.81 13.37
C TYR A 301 27.52 16.04 12.61
N VAL A 302 27.96 14.97 11.93
CA VAL A 302 27.12 14.09 11.14
C VAL A 302 27.44 12.65 11.49
N ILE A 303 26.43 11.88 11.88
CA ILE A 303 26.54 10.43 12.05
C ILE A 303 26.15 9.78 10.73
N ARG A 304 27.07 8.98 10.16
CA ARG A 304 26.81 8.20 8.94
C ARG A 304 26.27 6.82 9.33
N THR A 305 25.26 6.36 8.62
CA THR A 305 24.67 5.03 8.78
C THR A 305 24.77 4.26 7.48
N GLU A 306 24.74 2.93 7.56
CA GLU A 306 24.65 2.07 6.36
C GLU A 306 23.20 1.91 5.86
N GLY A 307 22.28 2.71 6.38
CA GLY A 307 20.85 2.60 6.14
C GLY A 307 20.22 3.82 5.49
N THR A 308 18.94 3.91 5.65
CA THR A 308 18.09 5.03 5.21
C THR A 308 17.30 5.57 6.39
N PRO A 309 17.93 6.41 7.26
CA PRO A 309 17.31 6.91 8.48
C PRO A 309 16.08 7.77 8.12
N ARG A 310 14.93 7.52 8.76
CA ARG A 310 13.66 8.18 8.42
C ARG A 310 12.94 8.83 9.57
N THR A 311 12.99 8.26 10.78
CA THR A 311 12.22 8.79 11.92
C THR A 311 13.15 9.24 13.04
N ILE A 312 12.70 10.18 13.87
CA ILE A 312 13.40 10.65 15.05
C ILE A 312 12.42 10.62 16.22
N VAL A 313 12.81 9.96 17.30
CA VAL A 313 12.10 9.99 18.60
C VAL A 313 13.11 10.31 19.68
N THR A 314 12.98 11.46 20.32
CA THR A 314 13.92 11.89 21.36
C THR A 314 13.26 12.85 22.37
N ASP A 315 13.82 12.88 23.58
CA ASP A 315 13.56 13.88 24.61
C ASP A 315 14.77 14.82 24.82
N GLY A 316 15.72 14.80 23.88
CA GLY A 316 16.97 15.55 23.96
C GLY A 316 18.05 14.88 24.84
N LYS A 317 17.75 13.70 25.40
CA LYS A 317 18.70 12.90 26.24
C LYS A 317 18.85 11.48 25.71
N TRP A 318 17.78 10.86 25.28
CA TRP A 318 17.70 9.55 24.65
C TRP A 318 17.28 9.75 23.20
N LEU A 319 17.80 8.95 22.28
CA LEU A 319 17.51 9.08 20.85
C LEU A 319 17.20 7.72 20.24
N LEU A 320 16.12 7.64 19.46
CA LEU A 320 15.82 6.56 18.54
C LEU A 320 15.71 7.15 17.14
N VAL A 321 16.40 6.54 16.19
CA VAL A 321 16.24 6.78 14.76
C VAL A 321 15.72 5.51 14.12
N GLY A 322 14.52 5.59 13.56
CA GLY A 322 13.96 4.52 12.76
C GLY A 322 14.59 4.52 11.37
N ASP A 323 14.99 3.36 10.92
CA ASP A 323 15.74 3.16 9.70
C ASP A 323 15.00 2.14 8.82
N HIS A 324 14.78 2.48 7.55
CA HIS A 324 14.10 1.60 6.61
C HIS A 324 14.98 0.43 6.16
N ASN A 325 16.30 0.62 6.20
CA ASN A 325 17.27 -0.36 5.72
C ASN A 325 18.50 -0.39 6.63
N ILE A 326 18.37 -1.09 7.75
CA ILE A 326 19.39 -1.14 8.83
C ILE A 326 20.47 -2.20 8.58
N GLY A 327 21.21 -2.11 7.51
CA GLY A 327 22.26 -3.09 7.19
C GLY A 327 21.73 -4.30 6.41
N GLY A 328 21.13 -4.07 5.27
CA GLY A 328 20.51 -5.06 4.39
C GLY A 328 19.04 -4.80 4.16
N ASP A 329 18.24 -5.84 3.93
CA ASP A 329 16.83 -5.73 3.58
C ASP A 329 15.87 -5.59 4.79
N HIS A 330 16.32 -5.09 5.93
CA HIS A 330 15.54 -5.08 7.16
C HIS A 330 15.32 -3.66 7.68
N ALA A 331 14.06 -3.34 7.98
CA ALA A 331 13.74 -2.16 8.76
C ALA A 331 14.07 -2.36 10.24
N GLY A 332 14.37 -1.26 10.97
CA GLY A 332 14.70 -1.34 12.38
C GLY A 332 14.87 0.02 13.03
N SER A 333 15.41 0.01 14.22
CA SER A 333 15.74 1.21 15.00
C SER A 333 17.19 1.20 15.43
N ARG A 334 17.83 2.35 15.36
CA ARG A 334 19.11 2.65 16.01
C ARG A 334 18.82 3.42 17.28
N VAL A 335 19.39 3.01 18.39
CA VAL A 335 19.07 3.59 19.70
C VAL A 335 20.34 4.01 20.44
N TRP A 336 20.36 5.26 20.83
CA TRP A 336 21.31 5.85 21.75
C TRP A 336 20.62 6.08 23.09
N THR A 337 21.17 5.53 24.17
CA THR A 337 20.64 5.77 25.53
C THR A 337 21.09 7.12 26.11
N PHE A 338 21.78 7.89 25.30
CA PHE A 338 22.25 9.25 25.55
C PHE A 338 22.01 10.11 24.29
N TYR A 339 22.18 11.42 24.39
CA TYR A 339 22.18 12.30 23.24
C TYR A 339 23.58 12.32 22.62
N PRO A 340 23.78 11.93 21.36
CA PRO A 340 25.08 11.98 20.69
C PRO A 340 25.71 13.37 20.75
N LYS A 341 27.03 13.45 20.80
CA LYS A 341 27.80 14.71 20.90
C LYS A 341 28.87 14.84 19.83
N SER A 342 29.09 13.77 19.07
CA SER A 342 30.11 13.73 18.03
C SER A 342 29.74 12.72 16.95
N ALA A 343 30.42 12.80 15.79
CA ALA A 343 30.27 11.88 14.68
C ALA A 343 30.67 10.42 15.03
N ASN A 344 31.44 10.24 16.09
CA ASN A 344 31.94 8.93 16.54
C ASN A 344 31.03 8.25 17.57
N ASP A 345 29.95 8.90 17.96
CA ASP A 345 29.00 8.33 18.93
C ASP A 345 28.05 7.37 18.21
N HIS A 346 28.44 6.10 18.16
CA HIS A 346 27.60 5.05 17.58
C HIS A 346 26.41 4.70 18.49
N GLU A 347 25.39 4.09 17.92
CA GLU A 347 24.23 3.60 18.66
C GLU A 347 24.63 2.52 19.69
N ASP A 348 24.00 2.54 20.87
CA ASP A 348 24.23 1.53 21.92
C ASP A 348 23.70 0.16 21.49
N PHE A 349 22.60 0.15 20.70
CA PHE A 349 22.04 -1.07 20.14
C PHE A 349 21.13 -0.78 18.96
N GLN A 350 20.97 -1.81 18.15
CA GLN A 350 19.96 -1.87 17.08
C GLN A 350 18.85 -2.83 17.47
N TYR A 351 17.66 -2.59 16.93
CA TYR A 351 16.51 -3.45 17.11
C TYR A 351 15.77 -3.62 15.78
N SER A 352 15.79 -4.83 15.24
CA SER A 352 15.04 -5.15 14.01
C SER A 352 13.56 -5.33 14.32
N LEU A 353 12.71 -4.74 13.52
CA LEU A 353 11.25 -4.76 13.65
C LEU A 353 10.64 -5.61 12.52
N GLU A 354 9.42 -6.11 12.75
CA GLU A 354 8.76 -7.04 11.82
C GLU A 354 8.40 -6.38 10.48
N ALA A 355 8.08 -5.12 10.49
CA ALA A 355 7.81 -4.34 9.29
C ALA A 355 7.72 -2.84 9.59
N GLY A 356 8.53 -2.06 8.92
CA GLY A 356 8.40 -0.62 8.90
C GLY A 356 9.38 0.12 9.80
N GLN A 357 9.41 1.42 9.62
CA GLN A 357 10.23 2.35 10.39
C GLN A 357 9.40 2.83 11.57
N PRO A 358 9.83 2.59 12.80
CA PRO A 358 9.06 3.01 13.95
C PRO A 358 9.09 4.53 14.07
N GLY A 359 7.95 5.15 13.90
CA GLY A 359 7.71 6.52 14.33
C GLY A 359 7.11 6.55 15.73
N GLY A 360 7.26 7.65 16.44
CA GLY A 360 6.75 7.68 17.79
C GLY A 360 6.93 9.01 18.51
N CYS A 361 6.70 8.98 19.82
CA CYS A 361 6.97 10.09 20.72
C CYS A 361 7.32 9.61 22.13
N ILE A 362 7.89 10.51 22.91
CA ILE A 362 8.03 10.33 24.35
C ILE A 362 6.92 11.13 25.04
N ALA A 363 6.11 10.45 25.83
CA ALA A 363 4.94 10.99 26.52
C ALA A 363 5.02 10.67 28.01
N ASP A 364 5.14 11.68 28.87
CA ASP A 364 5.22 11.52 30.32
C ASP A 364 6.28 10.48 30.76
N GLY A 365 7.48 10.52 30.13
CA GLY A 365 8.59 9.58 30.39
C GLY A 365 8.38 8.16 29.82
N LYS A 366 7.31 7.93 29.08
CA LYS A 366 7.00 6.68 28.37
C LYS A 366 7.33 6.81 26.92
N LEU A 367 7.85 5.74 26.33
CA LEU A 367 8.03 5.65 24.88
C LEU A 367 6.76 5.08 24.25
N VAL A 368 6.28 5.74 23.21
CA VAL A 368 5.17 5.28 22.35
C VAL A 368 5.70 5.16 20.95
N LEU A 369 5.65 3.95 20.38
CA LEU A 369 6.09 3.66 19.00
C LEU A 369 4.95 3.08 18.18
N LEU A 370 4.93 3.41 16.91
CA LEU A 370 4.14 2.70 15.90
C LEU A 370 5.04 1.74 15.13
N ASP A 371 4.66 0.48 15.11
CA ASP A 371 5.35 -0.56 14.38
C ASP A 371 4.38 -1.61 13.85
N ALA A 372 4.51 -1.96 12.57
CA ALA A 372 3.76 -3.04 11.93
C ALA A 372 2.25 -3.08 12.26
N GLY A 373 1.58 -1.92 12.23
CA GLY A 373 0.14 -1.83 12.55
C GLY A 373 -0.21 -1.96 14.02
N LYS A 374 0.78 -1.80 14.91
CA LYS A 374 0.64 -1.83 16.38
C LYS A 374 1.12 -0.53 16.98
N LEU A 375 0.55 -0.15 18.12
CA LEU A 375 1.08 0.89 18.98
C LEU A 375 1.75 0.21 20.18
N LEU A 376 3.06 0.39 20.32
CA LEU A 376 3.87 -0.18 21.38
C LEU A 376 4.10 0.89 22.45
N ILE A 377 3.76 0.60 23.69
CA ILE A 377 3.95 1.52 24.82
C ILE A 377 4.93 0.89 25.81
N TYR A 378 5.99 1.65 26.12
CA TYR A 378 7.00 1.29 27.11
C TYR A 378 6.91 2.24 28.28
N ASN A 379 6.78 1.72 29.50
CA ASN A 379 6.68 2.54 30.72
C ASN A 379 8.00 3.24 31.08
N LYS A 380 9.10 2.84 30.46
CA LYS A 380 10.44 3.45 30.59
C LYS A 380 11.13 3.41 29.23
N LEU A 381 12.04 4.33 28.99
CA LEU A 381 12.88 4.30 27.78
C LEU A 381 13.75 3.04 27.78
N PRO A 382 13.69 2.21 26.72
CA PRO A 382 14.49 0.99 26.63
C PRO A 382 16.00 1.27 26.60
N LYS A 383 16.78 0.46 27.31
CA LYS A 383 18.26 0.57 27.38
C LYS A 383 18.97 -0.61 26.71
N SER A 384 18.25 -1.50 26.04
CA SER A 384 18.79 -2.65 25.31
C SER A 384 17.76 -3.20 24.34
N SER A 385 18.23 -3.98 23.34
CA SER A 385 17.37 -4.72 22.40
C SER A 385 16.40 -5.65 23.13
N ALA A 386 16.83 -6.29 24.21
CA ALA A 386 15.98 -7.16 25.03
C ALA A 386 14.82 -6.39 25.71
N ALA A 387 15.04 -5.12 26.07
CA ALA A 387 14.00 -4.25 26.61
C ALA A 387 13.06 -3.76 25.52
N MET A 388 13.58 -3.45 24.32
CA MET A 388 12.76 -3.10 23.15
C MET A 388 11.84 -4.23 22.71
N ALA A 389 12.27 -5.48 22.84
CA ALA A 389 11.44 -6.65 22.52
C ALA A 389 10.24 -6.86 23.47
N LYS A 390 10.16 -6.10 24.57
CA LYS A 390 9.16 -6.29 25.63
C LYS A 390 8.41 -4.99 25.96
N PRO A 391 7.53 -4.50 25.04
CA PRO A 391 6.68 -3.36 25.36
C PRO A 391 5.79 -3.67 26.59
N SER A 392 5.53 -2.66 27.41
CA SER A 392 4.64 -2.77 28.58
C SER A 392 3.17 -2.98 28.15
N LEU A 393 2.81 -2.47 26.97
CA LEU A 393 1.51 -2.68 26.36
C LEU A 393 1.65 -2.63 24.84
N THR A 394 1.02 -3.58 24.16
CA THR A 394 0.79 -3.54 22.72
C THR A 394 -0.68 -3.29 22.46
N VAL A 395 -1.01 -2.22 21.73
CA VAL A 395 -2.35 -1.87 21.27
C VAL A 395 -2.49 -2.25 19.80
N GLY A 396 -3.54 -2.99 19.46
CA GLY A 396 -3.63 -3.64 18.17
C GLY A 396 -2.92 -5.00 18.16
N ASN A 397 -2.98 -5.70 17.05
CA ASN A 397 -2.32 -7.01 16.88
C ASN A 397 -1.51 -7.10 15.59
N GLY A 398 -1.41 -6.00 14.84
CA GLY A 398 -0.71 -5.96 13.55
C GLY A 398 -1.43 -6.69 12.41
N GLU A 399 -2.55 -7.35 12.70
CA GLU A 399 -3.35 -7.99 11.67
C GLU A 399 -4.24 -6.95 11.00
N SER A 400 -4.36 -7.07 9.70
CA SER A 400 -5.30 -6.31 8.91
C SER A 400 -6.74 -6.48 9.42
N HIS A 401 -7.58 -5.52 9.14
CA HIS A 401 -8.98 -5.52 9.58
C HIS A 401 -9.70 -6.84 9.33
N SER A 402 -10.14 -7.51 10.38
CA SER A 402 -11.39 -8.24 10.30
C SER A 402 -12.46 -7.41 11.04
N SER A 403 -13.64 -7.28 10.49
CA SER A 403 -14.76 -6.60 11.15
C SER A 403 -15.12 -7.25 12.49
N SER A 404 -14.70 -8.48 12.69
CA SER A 404 -14.80 -9.24 13.93
C SER A 404 -13.62 -8.98 14.88
N SER A 405 -12.56 -8.28 14.44
CA SER A 405 -11.41 -7.99 15.30
C SER A 405 -11.80 -7.00 16.39
N LYS A 406 -11.58 -7.40 17.63
CA LYS A 406 -11.67 -6.50 18.77
C LYS A 406 -10.55 -5.48 18.80
N TYR A 407 -9.48 -5.67 18.01
CA TYR A 407 -8.31 -4.82 17.94
C TYR A 407 -8.50 -3.71 16.90
N TYR A 408 -7.86 -2.57 17.15
CA TYR A 408 -7.79 -1.49 16.17
C TYR A 408 -6.60 -1.72 15.25
N TYR A 409 -6.80 -1.54 13.96
CA TYR A 409 -5.75 -1.58 12.96
C TYR A 409 -5.19 -0.16 12.73
N PHE A 410 -3.92 0.00 13.03
CA PHE A 410 -3.19 1.24 12.76
C PHE A 410 -2.61 1.17 11.36
N GLY A 411 -3.32 1.46 10.30
CA GLY A 411 -2.82 1.43 8.93
C GLY A 411 -1.44 2.09 8.80
N THR A 412 -0.40 1.31 9.04
CA THR A 412 0.99 1.77 9.03
C THR A 412 1.50 1.82 7.61
N GLY A 413 2.28 2.84 7.30
CA GLY A 413 2.98 3.03 6.04
C GLY A 413 4.44 3.36 6.28
N ASP A 414 5.05 3.98 5.30
CA ASP A 414 6.48 4.31 5.30
C ASP A 414 6.90 5.28 6.42
N TYR A 415 5.98 6.04 6.97
CA TYR A 415 6.25 6.99 8.05
C TYR A 415 5.00 7.26 8.86
N ASN A 416 5.08 7.01 10.14
CA ASN A 416 4.01 7.37 11.08
C ASN A 416 4.65 8.07 12.26
N GLN A 417 4.02 9.12 12.73
CA GLN A 417 4.49 9.88 13.89
C GLN A 417 3.37 10.01 14.89
N CYS A 418 3.71 10.14 16.16
CA CYS A 418 2.76 10.53 17.17
C CYS A 418 3.29 11.71 17.99
N VAL A 419 2.37 12.47 18.58
CA VAL A 419 2.65 13.49 19.57
C VAL A 419 1.66 13.38 20.73
N TYR A 420 2.12 13.71 21.93
CA TYR A 420 1.28 13.73 23.11
C TYR A 420 1.19 15.15 23.65
N ALA A 421 0.00 15.70 23.67
CA ALA A 421 -0.25 17.07 24.16
C ALA A 421 -1.69 17.24 24.65
N GLY A 422 -1.89 18.11 25.66
CA GLY A 422 -3.21 18.38 26.20
C GLY A 422 -3.95 17.14 26.71
N GLY A 423 -3.20 16.15 27.24
CA GLY A 423 -3.76 14.88 27.68
C GLY A 423 -4.26 13.98 26.55
N LYS A 424 -3.83 14.19 25.31
CA LYS A 424 -4.23 13.41 24.14
C LYS A 424 -3.02 12.89 23.37
N LEU A 425 -3.15 11.67 22.85
CA LEU A 425 -2.20 11.09 21.92
C LEU A 425 -2.76 11.22 20.51
N TYR A 426 -2.05 11.94 19.66
CA TYR A 426 -2.31 12.09 18.23
C TYR A 426 -1.38 11.18 17.47
N VAL A 427 -1.90 10.42 16.51
CA VAL A 427 -1.14 9.41 15.74
C VAL A 427 -1.44 9.62 14.27
N SER A 428 -0.44 9.98 13.47
CA SER A 428 -0.60 10.03 12.02
C SER A 428 -0.65 8.61 11.46
N LEU A 429 -1.60 8.35 10.58
CA LEU A 429 -1.81 7.07 9.93
C LEU A 429 -1.74 7.27 8.42
N TYR A 430 -0.55 7.09 7.88
CA TYR A 430 -0.20 7.34 6.49
C TYR A 430 -1.14 6.66 5.50
N ASN A 431 -1.23 5.32 5.54
CA ASN A 431 -2.08 4.54 4.63
C ASN A 431 -3.59 4.68 4.92
N ALA A 432 -3.96 5.20 6.08
CA ALA A 432 -5.36 5.39 6.44
C ALA A 432 -5.86 6.81 6.19
N ASN A 433 -5.01 7.71 5.67
CA ASN A 433 -5.34 9.10 5.36
C ASN A 433 -5.98 9.87 6.54
N LYS A 434 -5.50 9.67 7.76
CA LYS A 434 -6.07 10.28 8.98
C LYS A 434 -5.05 10.49 10.09
N VAL A 435 -5.43 11.29 11.07
CA VAL A 435 -4.76 11.37 12.36
C VAL A 435 -5.72 10.81 13.42
N ALA A 436 -5.37 9.67 14.00
CA ALA A 436 -6.15 9.06 15.06
C ALA A 436 -5.86 9.74 16.40
N VAL A 437 -6.89 9.94 17.25
CA VAL A 437 -6.75 10.64 18.51
C VAL A 437 -7.31 9.82 19.67
N PHE A 438 -6.47 9.62 20.69
CA PHE A 438 -6.84 8.98 21.96
C PHE A 438 -6.88 10.02 23.07
N ASN A 439 -7.89 9.95 23.95
CA ASN A 439 -7.94 10.74 25.17
C ASN A 439 -7.04 10.11 26.24
N GLY A 440 -5.77 10.46 26.23
CA GLY A 440 -4.71 9.86 27.04
C GLY A 440 -4.01 8.69 26.34
N LEU A 441 -3.01 8.14 27.01
CA LEU A 441 -2.34 6.94 26.55
C LEU A 441 -3.27 5.73 26.66
N PRO A 442 -3.34 4.87 25.65
CA PRO A 442 -4.09 3.63 25.69
C PRO A 442 -3.70 2.76 26.91
N LYS A 443 -4.69 2.14 27.53
CA LYS A 443 -4.50 1.27 28.72
C LYS A 443 -4.86 -0.18 28.47
N LYS A 444 -5.34 -0.52 27.25
CA LYS A 444 -5.79 -1.87 26.85
C LYS A 444 -5.32 -2.18 25.44
N SER A 445 -4.97 -3.42 25.17
CA SER A 445 -4.60 -3.89 23.83
C SER A 445 -5.70 -3.69 22.78
N THR A 446 -6.95 -3.63 23.21
CA THR A 446 -8.14 -3.42 22.39
C THR A 446 -8.59 -1.96 22.31
N ALA A 447 -7.78 -1.01 22.80
CA ALA A 447 -8.14 0.40 22.76
C ALA A 447 -8.33 0.88 21.31
N LYS A 448 -9.34 1.70 21.10
CA LYS A 448 -9.65 2.35 19.83
C LYS A 448 -9.53 3.86 19.98
N PRO A 449 -9.18 4.59 18.93
CA PRO A 449 -9.19 6.06 18.97
C PRO A 449 -10.58 6.57 19.36
N ASN A 450 -10.61 7.67 20.07
CA ASN A 450 -11.85 8.36 20.43
C ASN A 450 -12.48 9.04 19.21
N TYR A 451 -11.62 9.56 18.31
CA TYR A 451 -12.00 10.15 17.03
C TYR A 451 -10.78 10.16 16.11
N ALA A 452 -11.00 10.53 14.86
CA ALA A 452 -9.94 10.78 13.90
C ALA A 452 -10.16 12.13 13.22
N LEU A 453 -9.08 12.86 13.05
CA LEU A 453 -9.02 13.95 12.09
C LEU A 453 -8.85 13.27 10.75
N SER A 454 -9.86 13.23 9.96
CA SER A 454 -9.72 12.67 8.64
C SER A 454 -10.56 13.45 7.70
N GLY A 455 -10.06 13.52 6.53
CA GLY A 455 -10.91 13.68 5.40
C GLY A 455 -11.90 12.53 5.32
N LYS A 456 -12.90 12.73 4.53
CA LYS A 456 -13.95 11.78 4.18
C LYS A 456 -13.42 10.61 3.33
N VAL A 457 -12.12 10.33 3.41
CA VAL A 457 -11.40 9.40 2.55
C VAL A 457 -11.07 8.16 3.35
N THR A 458 -12.08 7.39 3.59
CA THR A 458 -11.89 5.97 3.81
C THR A 458 -12.65 5.28 2.69
N GLY A 459 -11.98 4.42 1.93
CA GLY A 459 -12.60 3.68 0.83
C GLY A 459 -13.86 2.91 1.22
N SER A 460 -14.02 2.62 2.49
CA SER A 460 -15.21 2.01 3.06
C SER A 460 -16.43 2.92 3.17
N THR A 461 -16.32 4.22 2.85
CA THR A 461 -17.48 5.10 2.89
C THR A 461 -17.97 5.40 1.48
N LEU A 462 -19.12 4.89 1.12
CA LEU A 462 -19.91 5.26 -0.05
C LEU A 462 -20.05 6.76 -0.30
N LEU A 463 -19.72 7.55 0.68
CA LEU A 463 -19.83 8.99 0.64
C LEU A 463 -18.59 9.66 0.05
N SER A 464 -17.50 8.93 -0.12
CA SER A 464 -16.33 9.42 -0.81
C SER A 464 -16.32 8.90 -2.25
N ASN A 465 -15.98 9.76 -3.20
CA ASN A 465 -15.61 9.31 -4.56
C ASN A 465 -14.25 8.63 -4.55
N GLY A 466 -13.73 8.30 -3.36
CA GLY A 466 -12.37 7.90 -3.12
C GLY A 466 -12.14 6.44 -3.37
N LEU A 467 -11.43 6.18 -4.42
CA LEU A 467 -10.57 5.02 -4.53
C LEU A 467 -9.28 5.38 -3.79
N ILE A 468 -8.89 4.64 -2.76
CA ILE A 468 -7.77 5.07 -1.93
C ILE A 468 -6.44 4.70 -2.57
N MET A 469 -6.28 3.51 -3.10
CA MET A 469 -5.03 3.04 -3.71
C MET A 469 -5.33 1.92 -4.70
N ASN A 470 -4.48 1.75 -5.71
CA ASN A 470 -4.52 0.64 -6.65
C ASN A 470 -5.92 0.35 -7.24
N PRO A 471 -6.59 1.31 -7.88
CA PRO A 471 -7.89 1.05 -8.49
C PRO A 471 -7.72 0.18 -9.75
N ASN A 472 -7.71 -1.15 -9.57
CA ASN A 472 -7.77 -2.09 -10.69
C ASN A 472 -9.20 -2.09 -11.26
N VAL A 473 -9.34 -1.87 -12.55
CA VAL A 473 -10.58 -1.46 -13.20
C VAL A 473 -11.02 -2.44 -14.28
N ALA A 474 -12.33 -2.67 -14.37
CA ALA A 474 -12.92 -3.39 -15.49
C ALA A 474 -14.24 -2.75 -15.94
N THR A 475 -14.58 -2.99 -17.19
CA THR A 475 -15.81 -2.48 -17.80
C THR A 475 -16.39 -3.49 -18.78
N ASN A 476 -17.71 -3.46 -18.96
CA ASN A 476 -18.43 -4.21 -20.00
C ASN A 476 -19.06 -3.26 -21.03
N GLY A 477 -18.60 -2.01 -21.12
CA GLY A 477 -19.14 -0.97 -22.00
C GLY A 477 -20.38 -0.26 -21.45
N LYS A 478 -21.01 -0.78 -20.39
CA LYS A 478 -22.15 -0.19 -19.71
C LYS A 478 -21.87 0.14 -18.27
N ASN A 479 -21.30 -0.80 -17.56
CA ASN A 479 -20.95 -0.69 -16.15
C ASN A 479 -19.44 -0.46 -16.00
N LEU A 480 -19.06 0.24 -14.94
CA LEU A 480 -17.69 0.36 -14.50
C LEU A 480 -17.55 -0.30 -13.12
N VAL A 481 -16.47 -1.02 -12.90
CA VAL A 481 -16.13 -1.57 -11.59
C VAL A 481 -14.66 -1.34 -11.30
N ALA A 482 -14.32 -1.14 -10.04
CA ALA A 482 -12.94 -1.07 -9.60
C ALA A 482 -12.75 -1.83 -8.30
N VAL A 483 -11.68 -2.59 -8.19
CA VAL A 483 -11.23 -3.19 -6.93
C VAL A 483 -10.00 -2.47 -6.42
N SER A 484 -9.83 -2.46 -5.11
CA SER A 484 -8.63 -1.96 -4.46
C SER A 484 -8.19 -2.98 -3.41
N ASP A 485 -6.93 -3.40 -3.48
CA ASP A 485 -6.34 -4.34 -2.54
C ASP A 485 -5.91 -3.67 -1.23
N PHE A 486 -5.80 -2.35 -1.18
CA PHE A 486 -5.43 -1.59 0.01
C PHE A 486 -6.61 -1.29 0.93
N ASP A 487 -7.79 -1.02 0.40
CA ASP A 487 -9.01 -0.80 1.18
C ASP A 487 -10.00 -1.97 1.09
N TRP A 488 -9.61 -3.03 0.39
CA TRP A 488 -10.33 -4.30 0.24
C TRP A 488 -11.74 -4.14 -0.33
N THR A 489 -11.88 -3.23 -1.27
CA THR A 489 -13.20 -2.90 -1.80
C THR A 489 -13.38 -3.33 -3.26
N LEU A 490 -14.65 -3.56 -3.61
CA LEU A 490 -15.17 -3.54 -4.96
C LEU A 490 -16.16 -2.37 -5.05
N SER A 491 -15.81 -1.37 -5.83
CA SER A 491 -16.68 -0.25 -6.17
C SER A 491 -17.39 -0.52 -7.49
N VAL A 492 -18.69 -0.27 -7.55
CA VAL A 492 -19.54 -0.56 -8.72
C VAL A 492 -20.33 0.67 -9.14
N TRP A 493 -20.20 1.04 -10.39
CA TRP A 493 -21.03 2.05 -11.06
C TRP A 493 -21.94 1.34 -12.08
N LYS A 494 -23.26 1.51 -11.96
CA LYS A 494 -24.27 0.88 -12.84
C LYS A 494 -24.28 1.43 -14.26
N ASN A 495 -23.68 2.60 -14.47
CA ASN A 495 -23.42 3.19 -15.77
C ASN A 495 -21.99 3.74 -15.79
N ILE A 496 -21.43 3.92 -16.96
CA ILE A 496 -20.15 4.61 -17.12
C ILE A 496 -20.29 6.03 -16.55
N PRO A 497 -19.46 6.44 -15.57
CA PRO A 497 -19.52 7.76 -14.97
C PRO A 497 -19.32 8.87 -16.00
N ASP A 498 -20.17 9.87 -15.92
CA ASP A 498 -20.20 11.04 -16.80
C ASP A 498 -19.63 12.30 -16.15
N SER A 499 -19.34 12.23 -14.86
CA SER A 499 -18.70 13.32 -14.12
C SER A 499 -17.89 12.78 -12.93
N SER A 500 -16.89 13.54 -12.49
CA SER A 500 -16.07 13.22 -11.30
C SER A 500 -16.87 13.24 -10.00
N ALA A 501 -18.11 13.76 -10.01
CA ALA A 501 -18.98 13.80 -8.83
C ALA A 501 -19.78 12.50 -8.63
N VAL A 502 -19.85 11.62 -9.64
CA VAL A 502 -20.60 10.36 -9.57
C VAL A 502 -19.92 9.39 -8.64
N LYS A 503 -20.56 9.08 -7.53
CA LYS A 503 -20.08 8.08 -6.56
C LYS A 503 -20.39 6.68 -7.03
N ALA A 504 -19.73 5.67 -6.46
CA ALA A 504 -20.13 4.29 -6.69
C ALA A 504 -21.58 4.05 -6.25
N ASP A 505 -22.33 3.27 -7.01
CA ASP A 505 -23.68 2.83 -6.63
C ASP A 505 -23.63 1.79 -5.53
N MET A 506 -22.59 0.98 -5.51
CA MET A 506 -22.34 -0.01 -4.49
C MET A 506 -20.85 -0.09 -4.17
N VAL A 507 -20.54 -0.23 -2.88
CA VAL A 507 -19.23 -0.64 -2.41
C VAL A 507 -19.38 -1.90 -1.58
N TYR A 508 -18.70 -2.96 -2.03
CA TYR A 508 -18.56 -4.21 -1.30
C TYR A 508 -17.18 -4.23 -0.64
N THR A 509 -17.13 -4.49 0.65
CA THR A 509 -15.86 -4.59 1.37
C THR A 509 -15.58 -6.06 1.67
N PHE A 510 -14.44 -6.54 1.22
CA PHE A 510 -13.94 -7.89 1.49
C PHE A 510 -13.33 -7.97 2.90
N ASP A 511 -13.20 -9.19 3.41
CA ASP A 511 -12.30 -9.45 4.51
C ASP A 511 -10.85 -9.20 4.03
N PRO A 512 -9.99 -8.53 4.79
CA PRO A 512 -8.60 -8.27 4.39
C PRO A 512 -7.78 -9.51 4.03
N LEU A 513 -8.10 -10.67 4.64
CA LEU A 513 -7.49 -11.95 4.27
C LEU A 513 -7.94 -12.46 2.89
N ALA A 514 -8.99 -11.86 2.33
CA ALA A 514 -9.51 -12.10 0.99
C ALA A 514 -9.40 -10.82 0.15
N SER A 515 -8.28 -10.10 0.26
CA SER A 515 -8.03 -8.86 -0.48
C SER A 515 -8.17 -9.08 -1.99
N PRO A 516 -9.00 -8.29 -2.70
CA PRO A 516 -9.17 -8.42 -4.13
C PRO A 516 -7.89 -7.94 -4.85
N VAL A 517 -7.45 -8.69 -5.84
CA VAL A 517 -6.28 -8.35 -6.65
C VAL A 517 -6.64 -7.94 -8.07
N ASP A 518 -7.74 -8.49 -8.61
CA ASP A 518 -8.16 -8.19 -9.98
C ASP A 518 -9.67 -8.40 -10.16
N VAL A 519 -10.22 -7.79 -11.20
CA VAL A 519 -11.65 -7.86 -11.54
C VAL A 519 -11.86 -7.90 -13.05
N GLN A 520 -12.72 -8.81 -13.53
CA GLN A 520 -13.01 -8.96 -14.95
C GLN A 520 -14.47 -9.31 -15.22
N TYR A 521 -14.95 -8.92 -16.38
CA TYR A 521 -16.22 -9.39 -16.93
C TYR A 521 -16.03 -10.60 -17.83
N TYR A 522 -16.76 -11.69 -17.58
CA TYR A 522 -16.87 -12.84 -18.47
C TYR A 522 -18.33 -12.97 -18.94
N GLY A 523 -18.62 -12.45 -20.11
CA GLY A 523 -20.01 -12.26 -20.56
C GLY A 523 -20.77 -11.33 -19.60
N LYS A 524 -21.87 -11.81 -19.03
CA LYS A 524 -22.65 -11.07 -18.04
C LYS A 524 -22.10 -11.18 -16.61
N LYS A 525 -21.23 -12.17 -16.36
CA LYS A 525 -20.69 -12.43 -15.03
C LYS A 525 -19.60 -11.42 -14.68
N LEU A 526 -19.63 -10.95 -13.43
CA LEU A 526 -18.51 -10.24 -12.83
C LEU A 526 -17.71 -11.23 -11.99
N VAL A 527 -16.41 -11.26 -12.19
CA VAL A 527 -15.48 -12.13 -11.45
C VAL A 527 -14.44 -11.25 -10.76
N VAL A 528 -14.31 -11.40 -9.45
CA VAL A 528 -13.25 -10.75 -8.65
C VAL A 528 -12.32 -11.84 -8.17
N ALA A 529 -11.03 -11.67 -8.44
CA ALA A 529 -9.98 -12.55 -7.95
C ALA A 529 -9.36 -12.01 -6.65
N THR A 530 -9.05 -12.92 -5.76
CA THR A 530 -8.11 -12.70 -4.65
C THR A 530 -6.91 -13.59 -4.87
N ARG A 531 -5.89 -13.55 -4.00
CA ARG A 531 -4.69 -14.38 -4.15
C ARG A 531 -4.95 -15.89 -4.28
N ASN A 532 -6.10 -16.36 -3.84
CA ASN A 532 -6.44 -17.81 -3.84
C ASN A 532 -7.90 -18.10 -4.14
N SER A 533 -8.68 -17.13 -4.60
CA SER A 533 -10.14 -17.29 -4.74
C SER A 533 -10.68 -16.53 -5.93
N LEU A 534 -11.82 -17.01 -6.45
CA LEU A 534 -12.68 -16.28 -7.40
C LEU A 534 -14.05 -16.08 -6.76
N TYR A 535 -14.50 -14.83 -6.67
CA TYR A 535 -15.86 -14.46 -6.27
C TYR A 535 -16.65 -14.07 -7.52
N ILE A 536 -17.81 -14.68 -7.73
CA ILE A 536 -18.54 -14.63 -8.99
C ILE A 536 -19.96 -14.10 -8.75
N TRP A 537 -20.29 -13.00 -9.38
CA TRP A 537 -21.65 -12.51 -9.55
C TRP A 537 -22.18 -12.88 -10.94
N ASN A 538 -23.41 -13.34 -11.04
CA ASN A 538 -24.04 -13.65 -12.34
C ASN A 538 -24.33 -12.42 -13.20
N SER A 539 -24.37 -11.25 -12.58
CA SER A 539 -24.51 -9.94 -13.22
C SER A 539 -23.86 -8.87 -12.34
N THR A 540 -23.69 -7.67 -12.86
CA THR A 540 -23.14 -6.54 -12.09
C THR A 540 -23.99 -6.28 -10.83
N PRO A 541 -23.41 -6.33 -9.62
CA PRO A 541 -24.14 -6.16 -8.36
C PRO A 541 -24.37 -4.66 -8.08
N THR A 542 -25.53 -4.13 -8.47
CA THR A 542 -25.85 -2.70 -8.33
C THR A 542 -26.78 -2.38 -7.16
N SER A 543 -27.33 -3.39 -6.50
CA SER A 543 -28.34 -3.26 -5.44
C SER A 543 -27.96 -3.97 -4.14
N GLY A 544 -26.66 -4.16 -3.89
CA GLY A 544 -26.18 -4.77 -2.64
C GLY A 544 -26.18 -6.30 -2.64
N GLN A 545 -26.17 -6.93 -3.83
CA GLN A 545 -26.10 -8.38 -3.92
C GLN A 545 -24.71 -8.88 -3.53
N LYS A 546 -24.69 -9.92 -2.73
CA LYS A 546 -23.52 -10.74 -2.54
C LYS A 546 -23.17 -11.52 -3.81
N TRP A 547 -21.95 -12.05 -3.86
CA TRP A 547 -21.57 -13.02 -4.90
C TRP A 547 -22.50 -14.26 -4.90
N ASN A 548 -22.72 -14.79 -6.08
CA ASN A 548 -23.56 -15.98 -6.27
C ASN A 548 -22.79 -17.26 -5.97
N SER A 549 -21.49 -17.28 -6.26
CA SER A 549 -20.63 -18.42 -5.99
C SER A 549 -19.19 -17.96 -5.74
N ALA A 550 -18.44 -18.74 -4.96
CA ALA A 550 -17.02 -18.56 -4.76
C ALA A 550 -16.29 -19.89 -4.98
N VAL A 551 -15.10 -19.81 -5.59
CA VAL A 551 -14.18 -20.93 -5.78
C VAL A 551 -12.90 -20.59 -5.05
N VAL A 552 -12.53 -21.39 -4.05
CA VAL A 552 -11.44 -21.05 -3.13
C VAL A 552 -10.42 -22.17 -3.05
N GLY A 553 -9.13 -21.81 -3.06
CA GLY A 553 -7.99 -22.69 -2.92
C GLY A 553 -7.74 -23.54 -4.17
N THR A 554 -8.60 -24.53 -4.43
CA THR A 554 -8.54 -25.33 -5.66
C THR A 554 -9.43 -24.72 -6.72
N ILE A 555 -8.85 -24.15 -7.74
CA ILE A 555 -9.52 -23.52 -8.87
C ILE A 555 -9.11 -24.27 -10.12
N GLY A 556 -10.09 -24.80 -10.84
CA GLY A 556 -9.83 -25.52 -12.09
C GLY A 556 -8.87 -26.70 -11.94
N THR A 557 -9.00 -27.51 -10.90
CA THR A 557 -8.13 -28.64 -10.53
C THR A 557 -6.73 -28.24 -10.05
N VAL A 558 -6.41 -26.94 -9.97
CA VAL A 558 -5.11 -26.42 -9.54
C VAL A 558 -5.23 -25.81 -8.13
N ASN A 559 -4.28 -26.10 -7.26
CA ASN A 559 -4.16 -25.42 -5.97
C ASN A 559 -3.47 -24.05 -6.19
N MET A 560 -4.28 -23.01 -6.29
CA MET A 560 -3.79 -21.64 -6.54
C MET A 560 -3.61 -20.89 -5.23
N GLN A 561 -2.47 -20.23 -5.07
CA GLN A 561 -2.10 -19.52 -3.83
C GLN A 561 -1.43 -18.17 -4.10
N GLY A 562 -1.30 -17.79 -5.34
CA GLY A 562 -0.63 -16.57 -5.75
C GLY A 562 -1.23 -16.03 -7.03
N ILE A 563 -2.57 -15.97 -7.13
CA ILE A 563 -3.23 -15.35 -8.28
C ILE A 563 -2.80 -13.89 -8.33
N ASP A 564 -2.17 -13.51 -9.43
CA ASP A 564 -1.75 -12.14 -9.71
C ASP A 564 -2.80 -11.37 -10.50
N ALA A 565 -3.38 -12.02 -11.51
CA ALA A 565 -4.35 -11.43 -12.40
C ALA A 565 -5.29 -12.47 -13.01
N ILE A 566 -6.43 -11.98 -13.49
CA ILE A 566 -7.36 -12.71 -14.35
C ILE A 566 -7.60 -11.90 -15.64
N ALA A 567 -7.87 -12.55 -16.73
CA ALA A 567 -8.27 -11.89 -17.97
C ALA A 567 -9.37 -12.67 -18.68
N THR A 568 -10.02 -11.98 -19.59
CA THR A 568 -11.03 -12.58 -20.48
C THR A 568 -10.79 -12.15 -21.92
N GLY A 569 -10.97 -13.08 -22.84
CA GLY A 569 -10.84 -12.78 -24.27
C GLY A 569 -11.53 -13.84 -25.11
N GLY A 570 -12.44 -13.41 -26.00
CA GLY A 570 -13.26 -14.35 -26.77
C GLY A 570 -14.05 -15.27 -25.85
N LYS A 571 -13.82 -16.59 -25.97
CA LYS A 571 -14.42 -17.61 -25.09
C LYS A 571 -13.55 -17.98 -23.88
N TYR A 572 -12.33 -17.44 -23.79
CA TYR A 572 -11.38 -17.87 -22.78
C TYR A 572 -11.42 -17.03 -21.52
N PHE A 573 -11.13 -17.70 -20.42
CA PHE A 573 -10.87 -17.13 -19.11
C PHE A 573 -9.45 -17.53 -18.66
N PHE A 574 -8.64 -16.56 -18.26
CA PHE A 574 -7.23 -16.74 -17.93
C PHE A 574 -7.01 -16.47 -16.44
N ILE A 575 -6.09 -17.23 -15.85
CA ILE A 575 -5.62 -17.01 -14.48
C ILE A 575 -4.10 -17.06 -14.48
N SER A 576 -3.47 -15.99 -14.02
CA SER A 576 -2.04 -15.92 -13.71
C SER A 576 -1.80 -16.27 -12.24
N ASP A 577 -0.84 -17.15 -11.97
CA ASP A 577 -0.48 -17.56 -10.60
C ASP A 577 1.05 -17.57 -10.45
N SER A 578 1.59 -16.61 -9.67
CA SER A 578 3.02 -16.44 -9.42
C SER A 578 3.64 -17.60 -8.63
N LYS A 579 2.85 -18.25 -7.76
CA LYS A 579 3.37 -19.39 -6.96
C LYS A 579 3.62 -20.62 -7.79
N THR A 580 2.88 -20.81 -8.87
CA THR A 580 3.11 -21.89 -9.84
C THR A 580 3.91 -21.44 -11.04
N ASN A 581 4.14 -20.13 -11.23
CA ASN A 581 4.78 -19.51 -12.38
C ASN A 581 4.14 -19.96 -13.70
N LYS A 582 2.79 -19.81 -13.78
CA LYS A 582 2.00 -20.26 -14.92
C LYS A 582 0.79 -19.37 -15.16
N VAL A 583 0.38 -19.32 -16.45
CA VAL A 583 -0.93 -18.85 -16.84
C VAL A 583 -1.78 -20.04 -17.25
N TYR A 584 -2.95 -20.18 -16.66
CA TYR A 584 -3.93 -21.21 -16.95
C TYR A 584 -5.03 -20.67 -17.85
N VAL A 585 -5.33 -21.38 -18.93
CA VAL A 585 -6.36 -21.03 -19.92
C VAL A 585 -7.56 -21.94 -19.74
N TYR A 586 -8.73 -21.36 -19.56
CA TYR A 586 -10.00 -22.08 -19.44
C TYR A 586 -10.99 -21.62 -20.51
N ASP A 587 -11.91 -22.48 -20.92
CA ASP A 587 -13.01 -22.18 -21.87
C ASP A 587 -14.27 -21.63 -21.19
N LYS A 588 -14.22 -21.41 -19.88
CA LYS A 588 -15.26 -20.82 -19.03
C LYS A 588 -14.66 -20.38 -17.71
N VAL A 589 -15.39 -19.62 -16.92
CA VAL A 589 -14.99 -19.35 -15.52
C VAL A 589 -14.88 -20.69 -14.79
N PRO A 590 -13.69 -21.07 -14.28
CA PRO A 590 -13.48 -22.40 -13.71
C PRO A 590 -14.19 -22.56 -12.36
N ASN A 591 -14.71 -23.75 -12.13
CA ASN A 591 -15.02 -24.26 -10.82
C ASN A 591 -13.87 -25.15 -10.31
N ARG A 592 -14.05 -25.87 -9.22
CA ARG A 592 -13.00 -26.73 -8.64
C ARG A 592 -12.57 -27.92 -9.51
N THR A 593 -13.41 -28.34 -10.44
CA THR A 593 -13.19 -29.55 -11.27
C THR A 593 -12.90 -29.24 -12.73
N THR A 594 -13.03 -27.98 -13.15
CA THR A 594 -12.75 -27.56 -14.54
C THR A 594 -11.26 -27.70 -14.82
N LYS A 595 -10.90 -28.49 -15.82
CA LYS A 595 -9.50 -28.60 -16.27
C LYS A 595 -9.14 -27.43 -17.18
N PRO A 596 -7.93 -26.86 -17.08
CA PRO A 596 -7.47 -25.89 -18.07
C PRO A 596 -7.37 -26.55 -19.47
N VAL A 597 -7.75 -25.81 -20.49
CA VAL A 597 -7.62 -26.24 -21.90
C VAL A 597 -6.19 -26.04 -22.42
N ALA A 598 -5.44 -25.13 -21.79
CA ALA A 598 -4.00 -24.94 -22.01
C ALA A 598 -3.34 -24.38 -20.77
N THR A 599 -2.01 -24.47 -20.71
CA THR A 599 -1.19 -23.92 -19.64
C THR A 599 0.09 -23.36 -20.21
N ILE A 600 0.37 -22.08 -19.97
CA ILE A 600 1.60 -21.40 -20.35
C ILE A 600 2.53 -21.45 -19.14
N LYS A 601 3.68 -22.08 -19.28
CA LYS A 601 4.70 -22.25 -18.23
C LYS A 601 5.74 -21.12 -18.29
N GLY A 602 6.28 -20.72 -17.15
CA GLY A 602 7.29 -19.67 -17.07
C GLY A 602 6.73 -18.28 -17.35
N ALA A 603 5.44 -18.08 -17.09
CA ALA A 603 4.75 -16.81 -17.27
C ALA A 603 3.80 -16.55 -16.12
N HIS A 604 3.85 -15.35 -15.58
CA HIS A 604 2.88 -14.81 -14.64
C HIS A 604 2.95 -13.28 -14.65
N GLY A 605 1.94 -12.60 -14.14
CA GLY A 605 1.86 -11.15 -14.09
C GLY A 605 0.46 -10.65 -14.45
N SER A 606 0.34 -9.38 -14.86
CA SER A 606 -0.89 -8.82 -15.37
C SER A 606 -1.24 -9.39 -16.73
N LEU A 607 -2.52 -9.51 -17.03
CA LEU A 607 -3.04 -10.20 -18.20
C LEU A 607 -4.05 -9.33 -18.97
N ALA A 608 -3.93 -9.30 -20.29
CA ALA A 608 -5.03 -8.84 -21.16
C ALA A 608 -5.14 -9.74 -22.40
N SER A 609 -6.36 -9.92 -22.91
CA SER A 609 -6.57 -10.78 -24.07
C SER A 609 -7.70 -10.28 -24.96
N ASN A 610 -7.51 -10.45 -26.30
CA ASN A 610 -8.56 -10.25 -27.29
C ASN A 610 -9.20 -11.56 -27.77
N GLY A 611 -8.77 -12.71 -27.20
CA GLY A 611 -9.24 -14.05 -27.54
C GLY A 611 -8.32 -14.83 -28.48
N THR A 612 -7.49 -14.18 -29.29
CA THR A 612 -6.44 -14.79 -30.14
C THR A 612 -5.04 -14.46 -29.62
N LEU A 613 -4.88 -13.33 -28.96
CA LEU A 613 -3.65 -12.90 -28.33
C LEU A 613 -3.85 -12.76 -26.83
N LEU A 614 -2.80 -13.05 -26.07
CA LEU A 614 -2.71 -12.82 -24.63
C LEU A 614 -1.43 -12.05 -24.34
N THR A 615 -1.55 -10.91 -23.67
CA THR A 615 -0.40 -10.18 -23.14
C THR A 615 -0.13 -10.61 -21.70
N VAL A 616 1.14 -10.68 -21.33
CA VAL A 616 1.63 -10.86 -19.97
C VAL A 616 2.66 -9.77 -19.69
N SER A 617 2.42 -8.95 -18.68
CA SER A 617 3.29 -7.86 -18.24
C SER A 617 3.58 -7.98 -16.75
N GLY A 618 4.41 -7.09 -16.21
CA GLY A 618 4.70 -7.03 -14.78
C GLY A 618 3.43 -6.82 -13.95
N ASN A 619 3.47 -7.18 -12.66
CA ASN A 619 2.37 -6.94 -11.73
C ASN A 619 2.91 -6.34 -10.42
N VAL A 620 2.36 -5.21 -10.01
CA VAL A 620 2.71 -4.50 -8.76
C VAL A 620 2.42 -5.34 -7.51
N ALA A 621 1.44 -6.21 -7.57
CA ALA A 621 1.07 -7.06 -6.45
C ALA A 621 2.07 -8.20 -6.17
N SER A 622 3.00 -8.49 -7.08
CA SER A 622 4.12 -9.39 -6.83
C SER A 622 5.31 -8.58 -6.33
N SER A 623 5.58 -8.64 -5.04
CA SER A 623 6.69 -7.94 -4.35
C SER A 623 8.11 -8.35 -4.79
N SER A 624 8.25 -9.10 -5.86
CA SER A 624 9.51 -9.34 -6.57
C SER A 624 9.75 -8.24 -7.61
N VAL A 625 9.70 -6.99 -7.16
CA VAL A 625 10.09 -5.82 -7.92
C VAL A 625 11.59 -5.91 -8.20
N GLY A 626 11.99 -6.12 -9.44
CA GLY A 626 13.39 -6.10 -9.83
C GLY A 626 13.84 -7.13 -10.86
N GLY A 627 12.93 -7.83 -11.53
CA GLY A 627 13.27 -8.79 -12.57
C GLY A 627 12.86 -8.32 -13.98
N ASP A 628 13.36 -8.98 -15.00
CA ASP A 628 13.09 -8.74 -16.43
C ASP A 628 11.61 -8.70 -16.82
N LEU A 629 10.72 -9.24 -15.98
CA LEU A 629 9.26 -9.24 -16.19
C LEU A 629 8.64 -7.84 -16.25
N CYS A 630 9.24 -6.87 -15.56
CA CYS A 630 8.74 -5.49 -15.54
C CYS A 630 9.22 -4.67 -16.75
N LYS A 631 10.24 -5.15 -17.46
CA LYS A 631 10.83 -4.48 -18.62
C LYS A 631 10.36 -5.05 -19.94
N THR A 632 9.40 -5.97 -19.91
CA THR A 632 8.96 -6.69 -21.11
C THR A 632 7.47 -6.93 -21.09
N VAL A 633 6.82 -6.73 -22.23
CA VAL A 633 5.46 -7.22 -22.49
C VAL A 633 5.58 -8.44 -23.41
N THR A 634 5.15 -9.60 -22.92
CA THR A 634 5.14 -10.84 -23.72
C THR A 634 3.75 -11.06 -24.30
N ILE A 635 3.68 -11.27 -25.61
CA ILE A 635 2.45 -11.49 -26.37
C ILE A 635 2.42 -12.94 -26.84
N TYR A 636 1.45 -13.70 -26.39
CA TYR A 636 1.24 -15.10 -26.76
C TYR A 636 0.15 -15.22 -27.85
N ASP A 637 0.42 -15.94 -28.90
CA ASP A 637 -0.57 -16.29 -29.91
C ASP A 637 -1.30 -17.58 -29.50
N LEU A 638 -2.60 -17.47 -29.30
CA LEU A 638 -3.51 -18.53 -28.84
C LEU A 638 -4.30 -19.18 -29.97
N SER A 639 -4.05 -18.84 -31.24
CA SER A 639 -4.76 -19.41 -32.37
C SER A 639 -4.62 -20.94 -32.43
N ASN A 640 -3.50 -21.47 -31.92
CA ASN A 640 -3.29 -22.90 -31.72
C ASN A 640 -2.85 -23.19 -30.28
N LEU A 641 -3.77 -23.60 -29.42
CA LEU A 641 -3.47 -23.89 -28.01
C LEU A 641 -2.54 -25.10 -27.80
N LYS A 642 -2.30 -25.93 -28.80
CA LYS A 642 -1.33 -27.03 -28.74
C LYS A 642 0.10 -26.56 -29.05
N ASN A 643 0.23 -25.43 -29.74
CA ASN A 643 1.50 -24.82 -30.10
C ASN A 643 1.41 -23.29 -29.93
N ILE A 644 1.42 -22.82 -28.68
CA ILE A 644 1.38 -21.41 -28.35
C ILE A 644 2.75 -20.80 -28.62
N THR A 645 2.81 -19.83 -29.52
CA THR A 645 4.01 -19.04 -29.80
C THR A 645 3.99 -17.73 -29.03
N LYS A 646 5.15 -17.09 -28.90
CA LYS A 646 5.28 -15.82 -28.19
C LYS A 646 6.16 -14.83 -28.95
N GLN A 647 5.85 -13.56 -28.78
CA GLN A 647 6.63 -12.41 -29.20
C GLN A 647 6.81 -11.48 -27.99
N GLN A 648 7.80 -10.60 -28.00
CA GLN A 648 8.09 -9.73 -26.89
C GLN A 648 8.28 -8.29 -27.37
N VAL A 649 7.76 -7.35 -26.60
CA VAL A 649 8.10 -5.93 -26.68
C VAL A 649 9.07 -5.66 -25.54
N HIS A 650 10.32 -5.38 -25.85
CA HIS A 650 11.37 -5.14 -24.86
C HIS A 650 11.94 -3.73 -25.01
N GLU A 651 12.18 -3.33 -26.25
CA GLU A 651 12.73 -2.02 -26.62
C GLU A 651 11.81 -1.35 -27.63
N PHE A 652 11.78 -0.04 -27.61
CA PHE A 652 11.04 0.77 -28.58
C PHE A 652 11.74 2.12 -28.77
N THR A 653 11.48 2.78 -29.88
CA THR A 653 11.95 4.13 -30.12
C THR A 653 10.95 5.13 -29.58
N TYR A 654 11.39 6.17 -28.92
CA TYR A 654 10.55 7.30 -28.53
C TYR A 654 11.33 8.61 -28.67
N LYS A 655 10.81 9.54 -29.47
CA LYS A 655 11.47 10.82 -29.83
C LYS A 655 12.91 10.64 -30.32
N GLY A 656 13.14 9.60 -31.11
CA GLY A 656 14.44 9.29 -31.69
C GLY A 656 15.43 8.59 -30.73
N GLU A 657 15.05 8.32 -29.50
CA GLU A 657 15.86 7.59 -28.52
C GLU A 657 15.39 6.16 -28.33
N HIS A 658 16.33 5.25 -28.11
CA HIS A 658 16.00 3.89 -27.65
C HIS A 658 15.52 3.93 -26.21
N LYS A 659 14.36 3.31 -25.96
CA LYS A 659 13.75 3.18 -24.64
C LYS A 659 13.45 1.73 -24.34
N THR A 660 13.46 1.38 -23.06
CA THR A 660 12.91 0.15 -22.50
C THR A 660 11.80 0.53 -21.54
N PHE A 661 10.86 -0.37 -21.30
CA PHE A 661 9.91 -0.12 -20.21
C PHE A 661 10.65 0.01 -18.88
N ASN A 662 10.28 1.00 -18.10
CA ASN A 662 10.78 1.10 -16.73
C ASN A 662 9.99 0.16 -15.80
N PHE A 663 8.66 0.10 -15.97
CA PHE A 663 7.80 -0.84 -15.25
C PHE A 663 6.46 -1.04 -15.97
N ALA A 664 6.41 -1.90 -16.99
CA ALA A 664 5.17 -2.25 -17.69
C ALA A 664 4.25 -3.06 -16.78
N THR A 665 3.12 -2.50 -16.36
CA THR A 665 2.26 -3.10 -15.34
C THR A 665 0.98 -3.70 -15.87
N ASP A 666 0.39 -3.13 -16.91
CA ASP A 666 -0.87 -3.64 -17.49
C ASP A 666 -0.99 -3.28 -18.96
N CYS A 667 -1.86 -4.00 -19.66
CA CYS A 667 -2.07 -3.84 -21.08
C CYS A 667 -3.57 -3.84 -21.44
N VAL A 668 -3.86 -3.26 -22.60
CA VAL A 668 -5.09 -3.51 -23.36
C VAL A 668 -4.67 -3.98 -24.75
N ILE A 669 -5.22 -5.10 -25.21
CA ILE A 669 -5.06 -5.55 -26.59
C ILE A 669 -6.43 -5.69 -27.25
N THR A 670 -6.66 -4.94 -28.33
CA THR A 670 -7.95 -4.93 -29.03
C THR A 670 -8.06 -6.07 -30.05
N LYS A 671 -9.27 -6.34 -30.52
CA LYS A 671 -9.49 -7.31 -31.62
C LYS A 671 -8.77 -6.91 -32.91
N GLY A 672 -8.59 -5.61 -33.15
CA GLY A 672 -7.85 -5.07 -34.29
C GLY A 672 -6.33 -5.11 -34.12
N GLY A 673 -5.81 -5.62 -33.02
CA GLY A 673 -4.37 -5.71 -32.76
C GLY A 673 -3.73 -4.43 -32.20
N LYS A 674 -4.51 -3.43 -31.81
CA LYS A 674 -3.96 -2.25 -31.11
C LYS A 674 -3.52 -2.66 -29.71
N LEU A 675 -2.33 -2.18 -29.32
CA LEU A 675 -1.72 -2.44 -28.02
C LEU A 675 -1.63 -1.16 -27.23
N VAL A 676 -2.08 -1.21 -25.99
CA VAL A 676 -1.89 -0.15 -24.98
C VAL A 676 -1.09 -0.73 -23.82
N VAL A 677 -0.10 -0.02 -23.34
CA VAL A 677 0.75 -0.44 -22.22
C VAL A 677 0.85 0.67 -21.20
N ALA A 678 0.59 0.37 -19.94
CA ALA A 678 0.88 1.25 -18.82
C ALA A 678 2.35 1.04 -18.38
N ASP A 679 3.19 2.05 -18.58
CA ASP A 679 4.55 2.11 -18.03
C ASP A 679 4.53 2.94 -16.76
N GLN A 680 4.38 2.24 -15.63
CA GLN A 680 4.24 2.85 -14.31
C GLN A 680 5.47 3.67 -13.94
N GLY A 681 6.67 3.16 -14.22
CA GLY A 681 7.92 3.78 -13.80
C GLY A 681 8.21 5.09 -14.54
N ASP A 682 7.77 5.20 -15.79
CA ASP A 682 7.96 6.41 -16.61
C ASP A 682 6.71 7.33 -16.63
N ASN A 683 5.65 6.94 -15.93
CA ASN A 683 4.38 7.68 -15.89
C ASN A 683 3.72 7.88 -17.25
N TYR A 684 3.84 6.88 -18.13
CA TYR A 684 3.26 6.88 -19.46
C TYR A 684 2.17 5.83 -19.63
N VAL A 685 1.25 6.10 -20.55
CA VAL A 685 0.47 5.08 -21.25
C VAL A 685 0.79 5.18 -22.71
N LEU A 686 1.35 4.10 -23.24
CA LEU A 686 1.87 3.99 -24.61
C LEU A 686 0.85 3.25 -25.48
N ILE A 687 0.56 3.76 -26.67
CA ILE A 687 -0.44 3.20 -27.58
C ILE A 687 0.19 2.95 -28.94
N TRP A 688 0.11 1.71 -29.43
CA TRP A 688 0.45 1.31 -30.79
C TRP A 688 -0.82 0.87 -31.53
N ASN A 689 -1.02 1.36 -32.75
CA ASN A 689 -2.14 0.98 -33.62
C ASN A 689 -2.04 -0.47 -34.16
N ASP A 690 -0.84 -1.04 -34.12
CA ASP A 690 -0.58 -2.47 -34.36
C ASP A 690 0.50 -2.96 -33.40
N TYR A 691 0.21 -4.02 -32.64
CA TYR A 691 1.16 -4.60 -31.68
C TYR A 691 2.46 -5.08 -32.36
N LYS A 692 2.43 -5.40 -33.66
CA LYS A 692 3.61 -5.79 -34.43
C LYS A 692 4.63 -4.66 -34.54
N ASN A 693 4.16 -3.41 -34.59
CA ASN A 693 5.03 -2.24 -34.56
C ASN A 693 5.74 -2.15 -33.22
N ALA A 694 5.03 -2.42 -32.10
CA ALA A 694 5.66 -2.50 -30.78
C ALA A 694 6.71 -3.63 -30.73
N VAL A 695 6.40 -4.82 -31.25
CA VAL A 695 7.34 -5.95 -31.33
C VAL A 695 8.58 -5.63 -32.18
N SER A 696 8.44 -4.82 -33.23
CA SER A 696 9.56 -4.37 -34.05
C SER A 696 10.37 -3.21 -33.47
N GLY A 697 10.00 -2.72 -32.28
CA GLY A 697 10.68 -1.60 -31.60
C GLY A 697 10.31 -0.22 -32.16
N SER A 698 9.21 -0.12 -32.91
CA SER A 698 8.75 1.16 -33.45
C SER A 698 8.23 2.10 -32.37
N GLU A 699 8.23 3.39 -32.69
CA GLU A 699 7.67 4.43 -31.83
C GLU A 699 6.17 4.19 -31.59
N PRO A 700 5.64 4.43 -30.37
CA PRO A 700 4.21 4.41 -30.11
C PRO A 700 3.49 5.51 -30.90
N ASP A 701 2.34 5.19 -31.49
CA ASP A 701 1.51 6.14 -32.24
C ASP A 701 0.95 7.26 -31.34
N CYS A 702 0.78 6.97 -30.05
CA CYS A 702 0.30 7.94 -29.08
C CYS A 702 0.86 7.66 -27.69
N VAL A 703 1.18 8.71 -26.95
CA VAL A 703 1.64 8.65 -25.56
C VAL A 703 0.78 9.58 -24.71
N LEU A 704 0.16 9.03 -23.68
CA LEU A 704 -0.55 9.79 -22.65
C LEU A 704 0.37 9.99 -21.43
N GLY A 705 0.26 11.13 -20.74
CA GLY A 705 1.13 11.52 -19.65
C GLY A 705 2.28 12.42 -20.13
N ARG A 706 2.88 13.17 -19.19
CA ARG A 706 3.98 14.10 -19.48
C ARG A 706 5.37 13.49 -19.34
N GLY A 707 5.47 12.23 -18.87
CA GLY A 707 6.73 11.54 -18.68
C GLY A 707 7.59 12.17 -17.60
N SER A 708 7.12 12.19 -16.38
CA SER A 708 7.99 12.36 -15.23
C SER A 708 8.36 10.99 -14.69
N THR A 709 9.63 10.67 -14.63
CA THR A 709 10.08 9.40 -14.06
C THR A 709 9.95 9.45 -12.53
N TYR A 710 9.24 8.51 -11.93
CA TYR A 710 9.18 8.37 -10.48
C TYR A 710 10.52 7.90 -9.89
N TYR A 711 11.31 7.20 -10.69
CA TYR A 711 12.63 6.67 -10.35
C TYR A 711 13.69 7.09 -11.37
N ASP A 712 13.76 8.35 -11.73
CA ASP A 712 14.89 8.78 -12.51
C ASP A 712 16.19 8.57 -11.73
N SER A 713 17.10 7.78 -12.29
CA SER A 713 18.43 7.55 -11.68
C SER A 713 19.23 8.86 -11.53
N SER A 714 18.92 9.90 -12.30
CA SER A 714 19.47 11.24 -12.09
C SER A 714 19.01 11.89 -10.79
N MET A 715 17.80 11.55 -10.30
CA MET A 715 17.38 11.91 -8.95
C MET A 715 18.17 11.16 -7.88
N LEU A 716 18.80 10.05 -8.26
CA LEU A 716 19.65 9.24 -7.40
C LEU A 716 21.09 9.73 -7.37
N THR A 717 21.57 10.45 -8.33
CA THR A 717 23.01 10.69 -8.52
C THR A 717 23.48 12.13 -8.56
N GLY A 718 22.59 13.11 -8.53
CA GLY A 718 23.10 14.45 -8.72
C GLY A 718 22.10 15.57 -8.55
N ASN A 719 21.60 15.77 -7.33
CA ASN A 719 20.95 17.04 -7.06
C ASN A 719 21.98 18.16 -6.98
N ILE A 720 21.93 19.01 -7.96
CA ILE A 720 22.56 20.30 -7.89
C ILE A 720 21.77 21.12 -6.87
N PRO A 721 22.38 21.61 -5.79
CA PRO A 721 21.70 22.48 -4.84
C PRO A 721 21.00 23.63 -5.57
N GLY A 722 19.73 23.86 -5.23
CA GLY A 722 18.92 24.93 -5.83
C GLY A 722 18.22 24.60 -7.15
N ARG A 723 18.38 23.39 -7.70
CA ARG A 723 17.59 22.94 -8.85
C ARG A 723 16.33 22.20 -8.38
N PRO A 724 15.13 22.57 -8.86
CA PRO A 724 13.93 21.80 -8.56
C PRO A 724 14.15 20.34 -8.95
N VAL A 725 13.86 19.43 -8.05
CA VAL A 725 13.74 18.03 -8.43
C VAL A 725 12.58 17.96 -9.40
N ASP A 726 12.81 17.40 -10.57
CA ASP A 726 11.75 17.23 -11.55
C ASP A 726 10.56 16.54 -10.89
N THR A 727 9.46 17.15 -11.06
CA THR A 727 8.18 17.02 -10.40
C THR A 727 7.69 15.59 -10.28
N ILE A 728 8.20 14.86 -9.29
CA ILE A 728 7.60 13.59 -8.90
C ILE A 728 6.17 13.85 -8.43
N GLY A 729 5.22 13.17 -9.07
CA GLY A 729 3.85 13.20 -8.59
C GLY A 729 3.10 14.50 -8.83
N VAL A 730 3.44 15.27 -9.86
CA VAL A 730 2.55 16.35 -10.29
C VAL A 730 1.26 15.75 -10.80
N THR A 731 0.25 15.78 -9.95
CA THR A 731 -1.09 15.44 -10.38
C THR A 731 -1.62 16.55 -11.28
N GLY A 732 -2.15 16.18 -12.43
CA GLY A 732 -2.81 17.09 -13.36
C GLY A 732 -3.72 16.28 -14.27
N LYS A 733 -4.49 16.97 -15.09
CA LYS A 733 -5.37 16.29 -16.06
C LYS A 733 -4.61 15.64 -17.21
N ASP A 734 -3.40 16.10 -17.50
CA ASP A 734 -2.49 15.64 -18.55
C ASP A 734 -1.22 14.97 -17.99
N SER A 735 -1.16 14.79 -16.68
CA SER A 735 -0.03 14.16 -15.98
C SER A 735 -0.52 12.88 -15.31
N LEU A 736 0.19 11.78 -15.53
CA LEU A 736 -0.05 10.49 -14.90
C LEU A 736 0.93 10.32 -13.72
N VAL A 737 0.46 9.64 -12.70
CA VAL A 737 1.26 9.27 -11.53
C VAL A 737 1.15 7.76 -11.32
N MET A 738 2.19 7.04 -11.70
CA MET A 738 2.25 5.60 -11.59
C MET A 738 1.02 4.90 -12.21
N PRO A 739 0.73 5.10 -13.53
CA PRO A 739 -0.37 4.40 -14.19
C PRO A 739 -0.14 2.91 -14.12
N THR A 740 -1.11 2.16 -13.64
CA THR A 740 -0.91 0.75 -13.28
C THR A 740 -1.95 -0.16 -13.90
N PHE A 741 -3.21 0.25 -13.93
CA PHE A 741 -4.31 -0.58 -14.40
C PHE A 741 -5.03 0.08 -15.56
N LEU A 742 -5.40 -0.73 -16.55
CA LEU A 742 -6.03 -0.28 -17.78
C LEU A 742 -7.35 -1.01 -18.04
N ALA A 743 -8.37 -0.29 -18.47
CA ALA A 743 -9.56 -0.88 -19.08
C ALA A 743 -10.05 -0.01 -20.24
N TYR A 744 -10.56 -0.65 -21.28
CA TYR A 744 -11.12 0.05 -22.43
C TYR A 744 -12.56 -0.41 -22.71
N ASP A 745 -13.49 0.54 -22.82
CA ASP A 745 -14.92 0.25 -23.00
C ASP A 745 -15.44 0.44 -24.44
N GLY A 746 -14.56 0.75 -25.38
CA GLY A 746 -14.90 1.05 -26.75
C GLY A 746 -14.91 2.54 -27.08
N ASN A 747 -15.01 3.42 -26.07
CA ASN A 747 -15.05 4.87 -26.19
C ASN A 747 -14.07 5.58 -25.25
N TYR A 748 -13.75 4.95 -24.12
CA TYR A 748 -12.93 5.53 -23.07
C TYR A 748 -11.88 4.55 -22.65
N LEU A 749 -10.66 5.05 -22.48
CA LEU A 749 -9.59 4.36 -21.79
C LEU A 749 -9.59 4.82 -20.34
N TRP A 750 -9.71 3.86 -19.44
CA TRP A 750 -9.62 4.06 -17.99
C TRP A 750 -8.22 3.70 -17.53
N VAL A 751 -7.62 4.59 -16.75
CA VAL A 751 -6.26 4.43 -16.21
C VAL A 751 -6.32 4.53 -14.69
N GLY A 752 -6.08 3.43 -14.02
CA GLY A 752 -5.93 3.38 -12.56
C GLY A 752 -4.49 3.73 -12.17
N GLU A 753 -4.34 4.69 -11.27
CA GLU A 753 -3.04 5.12 -10.76
C GLU A 753 -2.73 4.48 -9.42
N PHE A 754 -1.47 4.07 -9.25
CA PHE A 754 -1.00 3.41 -8.05
C PHE A 754 -0.68 4.40 -6.93
N LYS A 755 -1.02 4.03 -5.73
CA LYS A 755 -0.54 4.54 -4.45
C LYS A 755 -0.81 6.03 -4.16
N PHE A 756 -0.27 6.98 -4.87
CA PHE A 756 -0.14 8.36 -4.38
C PHE A 756 -1.23 9.34 -4.83
N SER A 757 -1.70 9.19 -6.02
CA SER A 757 -2.75 10.07 -6.56
C SER A 757 -4.16 9.58 -6.24
N SER A 758 -4.32 8.27 -6.00
CA SER A 758 -5.61 7.65 -5.69
C SER A 758 -6.69 8.00 -6.71
N ARG A 759 -6.33 7.97 -8.00
CA ARG A 759 -7.19 8.39 -9.10
C ARG A 759 -7.49 7.23 -10.05
N LEU A 760 -8.70 7.22 -10.56
CA LEU A 760 -9.07 6.49 -11.77
C LEU A 760 -9.43 7.51 -12.85
N LEU A 761 -8.55 7.68 -13.83
CA LEU A 761 -8.67 8.67 -14.89
C LEU A 761 -9.38 8.08 -16.10
N ARG A 762 -10.15 8.92 -16.80
CA ARG A 762 -10.80 8.57 -18.05
C ARG A 762 -10.26 9.45 -19.18
N PHE A 763 -9.91 8.81 -20.29
CA PHE A 763 -9.51 9.46 -21.53
C PHE A 763 -10.48 9.08 -22.62
N SER A 764 -11.09 10.07 -23.30
CA SER A 764 -12.00 9.87 -24.42
C SER A 764 -11.22 9.57 -25.71
N GLY A 765 -11.53 8.48 -26.38
CA GLY A 765 -10.90 8.12 -27.65
C GLY A 765 -11.21 6.70 -28.09
N LYS A 766 -11.14 6.47 -29.39
CA LYS A 766 -11.30 5.13 -29.98
C LYS A 766 -9.92 4.51 -30.25
N LEU A 767 -9.76 3.29 -29.76
CA LEU A 767 -8.66 2.42 -30.13
C LEU A 767 -8.91 1.76 -31.48
#